data_63157a89c6e406aac88b195ef71c02c6
#
_entry.id   63157a89c6e406aac88b195ef71c02c6
#
_cell.length_a   1.000
_cell.length_b   1.000
_cell.length_c   1.000
_cell.angle_alpha   90.00
_cell.angle_beta   90.00
_cell.angle_gamma   90.00
#
_symmetry.space_group_name_H-M   'P 1'
#
loop_
_entity.id
_entity.type
_entity.pdbx_description
1 polymer ?
#
loop_
_entity_poly.entity_id
_entity_poly.type
_entity_poly.pdbx_seq_one_letter_code
_entity_poly.pdbx_strand_id
1 'polypeptide(L)'
;MALAWVVGIALQLQQPSLWASAAYPLIAAAALGAWLASLRCRWRALARIGTAVALAALGFAYAGWRADVRLADALAPAWEGCDIELTGVVDEMPQVAEDGLHFAFVVESARVAGMTGRELKRVRSLDKAAGLPLEAAVADAEAAAQRARAAAGGEGDDDELDPAGDAVMPPGAGAPAVPSRVWLSWSRNQRDDRAVAAAPAPLRAGQRWRLPVRLRRPHGAMNPDGFDAELWLFDQDLRATGTVRGNGALLDAGWAPIENARQWVRDRLLLDTDARPGDAAAAGALAALAVGDQAAIAGPGWEVFRNTGVAHLMSISGLHITMLGWLGGAAVGALWRRSERAALWLPTPVAGRWGGVGSAWLYALLAGWGVPAQRTVLMLAATALLRGAGLNWPASLVALVAMVPVTLLDPWALLQPGFWLSFAAVGLLMVAEPARRVAGERAAAPQAAAGPKARTGVGARSALASVGANLRGGLRAQVVASIGLAPLTLVAFQQVSLVGLAANLVAEPWVTLVVTPLTLLGIALPLLWPLAAFALKPLLWFLAWLARWPLASVHVATAPDWALAAGLAGGALLMLPLPWRVRGLGTTLLLPLLWPFVARPSDGRFELVAADVGQGTAVLVRTHAHLLLFDTGPRFGEDNDAGRRLLLPLMQARGEAGVDVLMLSHADADHVGGAQSIIDRMPVGSLRSSLAPGNPLRANALPHTACTAGQGWRWDGVRFDILHPFANDYRPGAKTNALSCVLRVVGTDGVGALLTGDVEAPGEARLVARARAAPADPAATLRSDILVVPHHGSHTSSTDVFLDAVHPRVAVIQVGYRSRYGHPAPEVVARYRAHGIPVVRSDHCGAWLWAGGQARCTRVLRRRYWHWQGAPGPLTPPRVGGVGVAGRQPEP
;
A
#
# COMPACT_ATOMS: atom_id res chain seq x y z
N MET A 1 -16.82 26.85 5.99
CA MET A 1 -15.94 26.77 7.17
C MET A 1 -15.32 25.37 7.29
N ALA A 2 -16.12 24.28 7.38
CA ALA A 2 -15.58 22.91 7.41
C ALA A 2 -14.67 22.59 6.21
N LEU A 3 -15.05 22.99 5.00
CA LEU A 3 -14.20 22.85 3.81
C LEU A 3 -12.88 23.62 3.92
N ALA A 4 -12.87 24.80 4.53
CA ALA A 4 -11.64 25.57 4.72
C ALA A 4 -10.65 24.84 5.63
N TRP A 5 -11.14 24.24 6.72
CA TRP A 5 -10.35 23.36 7.58
C TRP A 5 -9.73 22.20 6.80
N VAL A 6 -10.54 21.48 6.02
CA VAL A 6 -10.11 20.34 5.20
C VAL A 6 -9.08 20.77 4.14
N VAL A 7 -9.28 21.91 3.49
CA VAL A 7 -8.31 22.47 2.53
C VAL A 7 -6.97 22.77 3.20
N GLY A 8 -6.98 23.35 4.41
CA GLY A 8 -5.74 23.60 5.16
C GLY A 8 -4.94 22.31 5.42
N ILE A 9 -5.63 21.26 5.87
CA ILE A 9 -5.00 19.94 6.05
C ILE A 9 -4.48 19.41 4.71
N ALA A 10 -5.29 19.44 3.66
CA ALA A 10 -4.90 18.94 2.34
C ALA A 10 -3.65 19.64 1.79
N LEU A 11 -3.51 20.94 2.00
CA LEU A 11 -2.32 21.70 1.60
C LEU A 11 -1.07 21.27 2.39
N GLN A 12 -1.23 20.99 3.68
CA GLN A 12 -0.12 20.49 4.50
C GLN A 12 0.32 19.09 4.06
N LEU A 13 -0.61 18.21 3.69
CA LEU A 13 -0.32 16.87 3.22
C LEU A 13 0.46 16.83 1.89
N GLN A 14 0.48 17.92 1.12
CA GLN A 14 1.27 18.01 -0.10
C GLN A 14 2.73 18.43 0.13
N GLN A 15 3.12 18.76 1.36
CA GLN A 15 4.47 19.26 1.65
C GLN A 15 5.54 18.15 1.47
N PRO A 16 6.63 18.43 0.76
CA PRO A 16 7.74 17.47 0.59
C PRO A 16 8.57 17.27 1.88
N SER A 17 8.53 18.24 2.79
CA SER A 17 9.19 18.23 4.09
C SER A 17 8.36 19.04 5.09
N LEU A 18 8.50 18.74 6.38
CA LEU A 18 7.90 19.57 7.42
C LEU A 18 8.63 20.91 7.56
N TRP A 19 7.89 21.92 7.99
CA TRP A 19 8.46 23.20 8.41
C TRP A 19 9.09 23.05 9.80
N ALA A 20 9.84 24.05 10.24
CA ALA A 20 10.40 24.05 11.59
C ALA A 20 9.27 23.90 12.63
N SER A 21 9.48 23.09 13.67
CA SER A 21 8.46 22.74 14.67
C SER A 21 7.81 23.98 15.32
N ALA A 22 8.57 25.05 15.49
CA ALA A 22 8.06 26.33 16.01
C ALA A 22 7.12 27.05 15.05
N ALA A 23 7.12 26.75 13.75
CA ALA A 23 6.27 27.41 12.76
C ALA A 23 4.79 27.08 12.97
N TYR A 24 4.46 25.85 13.33
CA TYR A 24 3.07 25.40 13.48
C TYR A 24 2.32 26.11 14.60
N PRO A 25 2.83 26.23 15.84
CA PRO A 25 2.16 26.98 16.89
C PRO A 25 2.09 28.49 16.57
N LEU A 26 3.07 29.06 15.87
CA LEU A 26 3.00 30.46 15.42
C LEU A 26 1.90 30.69 14.41
N ILE A 27 1.77 29.80 13.41
CA ILE A 27 0.68 29.86 12.44
C ILE A 27 -0.68 29.68 13.14
N ALA A 28 -0.79 28.76 14.07
CA ALA A 28 -2.02 28.56 14.84
C ALA A 28 -2.41 29.80 15.66
N ALA A 29 -1.45 30.44 16.33
CA ALA A 29 -1.68 31.67 17.08
C ALA A 29 -2.09 32.83 16.18
N ALA A 30 -1.40 33.03 15.04
CA ALA A 30 -1.74 34.04 14.04
C ALA A 30 -3.15 33.81 13.44
N ALA A 31 -3.49 32.55 13.13
CA ALA A 31 -4.79 32.16 12.63
C ALA A 31 -5.91 32.41 13.65
N LEU A 32 -5.67 32.11 14.94
CA LEU A 32 -6.61 32.40 16.02
C LEU A 32 -6.82 33.92 16.17
N GLY A 33 -5.74 34.69 16.11
CA GLY A 33 -5.82 36.18 16.13
C GLY A 33 -6.61 36.73 14.92
N ALA A 34 -6.37 36.20 13.72
CA ALA A 34 -7.11 36.56 12.51
C ALA A 34 -8.59 36.18 12.59
N TRP A 35 -8.88 35.02 13.16
CA TRP A 35 -10.26 34.59 13.42
C TRP A 35 -10.98 35.54 14.38
N LEU A 36 -10.38 35.85 15.52
CA LEU A 36 -10.92 36.81 16.50
C LEU A 36 -11.11 38.21 15.90
N ALA A 37 -10.18 38.67 15.07
CA ALA A 37 -10.30 39.92 14.36
C ALA A 37 -11.48 39.91 13.35
N SER A 38 -11.67 38.76 12.65
CA SER A 38 -12.76 38.56 11.71
C SER A 38 -14.14 38.63 12.37
N LEU A 39 -14.26 38.21 13.64
CA LEU A 39 -15.51 38.30 14.40
C LEU A 39 -15.90 39.76 14.70
N ARG A 40 -14.93 40.67 14.77
CA ARG A 40 -15.17 42.11 14.98
C ARG A 40 -15.34 42.90 13.70
N CYS A 41 -15.16 42.29 12.54
CA CYS A 41 -15.25 42.95 11.25
C CYS A 41 -16.72 43.24 10.90
N ARG A 42 -17.02 44.53 10.60
CA ARG A 42 -18.38 44.98 10.21
C ARG A 42 -18.83 44.46 8.83
N TRP A 43 -17.86 44.14 7.98
CA TRP A 43 -18.13 43.66 6.61
C TRP A 43 -18.29 42.12 6.60
N ARG A 44 -19.55 41.68 6.54
CA ARG A 44 -19.88 40.24 6.64
C ARG A 44 -19.14 39.36 5.64
N ALA A 45 -18.89 39.85 4.42
CA ALA A 45 -18.13 39.11 3.41
C ALA A 45 -16.67 38.93 3.83
N LEU A 46 -16.01 40.02 4.25
CA LEU A 46 -14.62 39.97 4.74
C LEU A 46 -14.48 39.14 6.01
N ALA A 47 -15.43 39.21 6.94
CA ALA A 47 -15.48 38.37 8.13
C ALA A 47 -15.55 36.86 7.77
N ARG A 48 -16.38 36.49 6.79
CA ARG A 48 -16.49 35.10 6.31
C ARG A 48 -15.19 34.65 5.64
N ILE A 49 -14.58 35.47 4.79
CA ILE A 49 -13.30 35.15 4.14
C ILE A 49 -12.20 35.02 5.18
N GLY A 50 -12.08 35.98 6.10
CA GLY A 50 -11.10 35.95 7.19
C GLY A 50 -11.22 34.69 8.06
N THR A 51 -12.46 34.33 8.45
CA THR A 51 -12.73 33.09 9.18
C THR A 51 -12.35 31.84 8.36
N ALA A 52 -12.63 31.81 7.07
CA ALA A 52 -12.27 30.68 6.23
C ALA A 52 -10.74 30.53 6.11
N VAL A 53 -10.02 31.62 5.87
CA VAL A 53 -8.55 31.62 5.81
C VAL A 53 -7.95 31.19 7.16
N ALA A 54 -8.47 31.70 8.27
CA ALA A 54 -8.02 31.33 9.60
C ALA A 54 -8.23 29.81 9.88
N LEU A 55 -9.38 29.28 9.53
CA LEU A 55 -9.64 27.82 9.68
C LEU A 55 -8.76 26.98 8.78
N ALA A 56 -8.46 27.42 7.56
CA ALA A 56 -7.51 26.73 6.69
C ALA A 56 -6.09 26.75 7.29
N ALA A 57 -5.65 27.91 7.80
CA ALA A 57 -4.34 28.01 8.47
C ALA A 57 -4.26 27.16 9.74
N LEU A 58 -5.35 27.10 10.52
CA LEU A 58 -5.44 26.20 11.68
C LEU A 58 -5.36 24.72 11.28
N GLY A 59 -6.07 24.33 10.24
CA GLY A 59 -6.02 22.94 9.71
C GLY A 59 -4.62 22.57 9.23
N PHE A 60 -3.95 23.48 8.53
CA PHE A 60 -2.57 23.31 8.09
C PHE A 60 -1.61 23.15 9.29
N ALA A 61 -1.68 24.08 10.25
CA ALA A 61 -0.82 24.06 11.44
C ALA A 61 -1.05 22.79 12.28
N TYR A 62 -2.30 22.41 12.48
CA TYR A 62 -2.67 21.22 13.24
C TYR A 62 -2.10 19.94 12.61
N ALA A 63 -2.32 19.73 11.32
CA ALA A 63 -1.81 18.54 10.63
C ALA A 63 -0.28 18.50 10.61
N GLY A 64 0.37 19.65 10.42
CA GLY A 64 1.83 19.76 10.46
C GLY A 64 2.41 19.47 11.84
N TRP A 65 1.82 20.02 12.89
CA TRP A 65 2.22 19.73 14.27
C TRP A 65 2.04 18.25 14.63
N ARG A 66 0.90 17.65 14.27
CA ARG A 66 0.66 16.21 14.48
C ARG A 66 1.71 15.35 13.75
N ALA A 67 2.08 15.75 12.53
CA ALA A 67 3.10 15.05 11.74
C ALA A 67 4.49 15.20 12.39
N ASP A 68 4.83 16.38 12.89
CA ASP A 68 6.10 16.65 13.55
C ASP A 68 6.26 15.79 14.81
N VAL A 69 5.24 15.74 15.66
CA VAL A 69 5.22 14.88 16.85
C VAL A 69 5.36 13.41 16.48
N ARG A 70 4.66 12.93 15.44
CA ARG A 70 4.74 11.53 15.01
C ARG A 70 6.10 11.19 14.42
N LEU A 71 6.72 12.08 13.66
CA LEU A 71 8.05 11.87 13.08
C LEU A 71 9.19 11.99 14.08
N ALA A 72 8.98 12.69 15.20
CA ALA A 72 9.96 12.77 16.29
C ALA A 72 10.16 11.41 16.98
N ASP A 73 9.13 10.54 16.98
CA ASP A 73 9.21 9.16 17.48
C ASP A 73 9.79 8.25 16.40
N ALA A 74 11.09 8.23 16.24
CA ALA A 74 11.79 7.52 15.17
C ALA A 74 12.92 6.63 15.70
N LEU A 75 13.19 5.55 14.98
CA LEU A 75 14.38 4.73 15.22
C LEU A 75 15.63 5.51 14.87
N ALA A 76 16.51 5.70 15.85
CA ALA A 76 17.77 6.36 15.63
C ALA A 76 18.63 5.58 14.61
N PRO A 77 19.29 6.26 13.65
CA PRO A 77 20.04 5.60 12.58
C PRO A 77 21.12 4.61 13.04
N ALA A 78 21.72 4.87 14.20
CA ALA A 78 22.75 4.01 14.80
C ALA A 78 22.21 2.62 15.18
N TRP A 79 20.96 2.53 15.60
CA TRP A 79 20.32 1.30 16.04
C TRP A 79 19.65 0.51 14.92
N GLU A 80 19.63 1.06 13.73
CA GLU A 80 18.99 0.42 12.59
C GLU A 80 19.83 -0.75 12.06
N GLY A 81 19.23 -1.96 12.10
CA GLY A 81 19.86 -3.21 11.69
C GLY A 81 20.72 -3.86 12.77
N CYS A 82 20.67 -3.35 14.00
CA CYS A 82 21.26 -3.98 15.19
C CYS A 82 20.25 -4.92 15.84
N ASP A 83 20.76 -5.96 16.52
CA ASP A 83 19.91 -6.83 17.32
C ASP A 83 19.63 -6.17 18.67
N ILE A 84 18.37 -5.94 18.96
CA ILE A 84 17.85 -5.22 20.13
C ILE A 84 16.84 -6.11 20.83
N GLU A 85 16.90 -6.17 22.15
CA GLU A 85 15.89 -6.81 22.96
C GLU A 85 14.81 -5.81 23.33
N LEU A 86 13.59 -6.00 22.84
CA LEU A 86 12.43 -5.19 23.18
C LEU A 86 11.60 -5.87 24.26
N THR A 87 11.19 -5.11 25.26
CA THR A 87 10.11 -5.50 26.18
C THR A 87 8.92 -4.60 25.91
N GLY A 88 7.73 -5.18 25.78
CA GLY A 88 6.53 -4.43 25.45
C GLY A 88 5.31 -5.32 25.30
N VAL A 89 4.26 -4.77 24.71
CA VAL A 89 2.93 -5.38 24.61
C VAL A 89 2.52 -5.52 23.15
N VAL A 90 1.91 -6.65 22.83
CA VAL A 90 1.24 -6.87 21.53
C VAL A 90 -0.03 -6.01 21.49
N ASP A 91 -0.06 -5.01 20.61
CA ASP A 91 -1.07 -3.96 20.63
C ASP A 91 -2.40 -4.40 20.02
N GLU A 92 -2.34 -5.00 18.84
CA GLU A 92 -3.50 -5.40 18.05
C GLU A 92 -3.53 -6.92 17.84
N MET A 93 -4.66 -7.41 17.32
CA MET A 93 -4.80 -8.81 16.94
C MET A 93 -3.71 -9.19 15.91
N PRO A 94 -2.85 -10.19 16.22
CA PRO A 94 -1.81 -10.62 15.28
C PRO A 94 -2.40 -11.13 13.97
N GLN A 95 -1.80 -10.70 12.86
CA GLN A 95 -2.16 -11.14 11.53
C GLN A 95 -1.38 -12.41 11.18
N VAL A 96 -2.11 -13.42 10.74
CA VAL A 96 -1.51 -14.67 10.25
C VAL A 96 -1.33 -14.54 8.76
N ALA A 97 -0.07 -14.58 8.29
CA ALA A 97 0.28 -14.60 6.88
C ALA A 97 1.02 -15.89 6.53
N GLU A 98 1.23 -16.15 5.25
CA GLU A 98 1.93 -17.33 4.76
C GLU A 98 3.37 -17.42 5.27
N ASP A 99 4.04 -16.28 5.38
CA ASP A 99 5.42 -16.14 5.82
C ASP A 99 5.57 -16.09 7.35
N GLY A 100 4.48 -16.04 8.11
CA GLY A 100 4.50 -16.02 9.58
C GLY A 100 3.45 -15.13 10.22
N LEU A 101 3.77 -14.66 11.41
CA LEU A 101 2.93 -13.73 12.18
C LEU A 101 3.41 -12.30 12.00
N HIS A 102 2.49 -11.38 11.75
CA HIS A 102 2.74 -9.96 11.72
C HIS A 102 1.92 -9.26 12.79
N PHE A 103 2.53 -8.36 13.55
CA PHE A 103 1.83 -7.69 14.65
C PHE A 103 2.43 -6.32 14.98
N ALA A 104 1.58 -5.43 15.47
CA ALA A 104 2.00 -4.18 16.08
C ALA A 104 2.46 -4.45 17.52
N PHE A 105 3.55 -3.82 17.94
CA PHE A 105 4.14 -3.98 19.24
C PHE A 105 4.42 -2.62 19.86
N VAL A 106 3.83 -2.36 21.04
CA VAL A 106 4.08 -1.15 21.82
C VAL A 106 5.28 -1.40 22.71
N VAL A 107 6.32 -0.63 22.51
CA VAL A 107 7.60 -0.77 23.20
C VAL A 107 7.56 -0.05 24.54
N GLU A 108 7.82 -0.77 25.61
CA GLU A 108 7.96 -0.22 26.97
C GLU A 108 9.44 0.07 27.30
N SER A 109 10.33 -0.80 26.86
CA SER A 109 11.76 -0.65 27.03
C SER A 109 12.54 -1.39 25.98
N ALA A 110 13.74 -0.90 25.70
CA ALA A 110 14.68 -1.52 24.77
C ALA A 110 16.04 -1.69 25.43
N ARG A 111 16.69 -2.81 25.16
CA ARG A 111 18.07 -3.11 25.62
C ARG A 111 18.88 -3.60 24.44
N VAL A 112 20.17 -3.45 24.52
CA VAL A 112 21.08 -4.01 23.52
C VAL A 112 21.18 -5.51 23.77
N ALA A 113 20.83 -6.34 22.79
CA ALA A 113 21.19 -7.75 22.80
C ALA A 113 22.70 -7.85 22.59
N GLY A 114 23.39 -8.85 23.19
CA GLY A 114 24.84 -8.97 23.10
C GLY A 114 25.36 -8.71 21.68
N MET A 115 26.01 -7.57 21.48
CA MET A 115 26.50 -7.17 20.16
C MET A 115 27.71 -7.99 19.75
N THR A 116 27.73 -8.47 18.50
CA THR A 116 28.95 -9.00 17.89
C THR A 116 29.98 -7.86 17.65
N GLY A 117 31.27 -8.19 17.67
CA GLY A 117 32.33 -7.18 17.46
C GLY A 117 32.22 -6.39 16.12
N ARG A 118 31.53 -6.95 15.10
CA ARG A 118 31.23 -6.24 13.83
C ARG A 118 30.14 -5.19 14.01
N GLU A 119 29.11 -5.49 14.76
CA GLU A 119 28.00 -4.56 15.04
C GLU A 119 28.47 -3.40 15.89
N LEU A 120 29.32 -3.66 16.88
CA LEU A 120 29.97 -2.65 17.71
C LEU A 120 30.80 -1.67 16.87
N LYS A 121 31.64 -2.18 15.93
CA LYS A 121 32.42 -1.35 15.00
C LYS A 121 31.53 -0.47 14.12
N ARG A 122 30.38 -1.00 13.69
CA ARG A 122 29.42 -0.28 12.85
C ARG A 122 28.75 0.85 13.61
N VAL A 123 28.30 0.62 14.85
CA VAL A 123 27.72 1.66 15.74
C VAL A 123 28.73 2.79 15.93
N ARG A 124 30.00 2.47 16.22
CA ARG A 124 31.07 3.45 16.35
C ARG A 124 31.29 4.31 15.09
N SER A 125 31.26 3.69 13.91
CA SER A 125 31.49 4.44 12.67
C SER A 125 30.33 5.40 12.36
N LEU A 126 29.10 5.06 12.74
CA LEU A 126 27.91 5.88 12.54
C LEU A 126 27.82 7.02 13.58
N ASP A 127 28.17 6.77 14.83
CA ASP A 127 28.22 7.80 15.87
C ASP A 127 29.30 8.83 15.62
N LYS A 128 30.46 8.40 15.14
CA LYS A 128 31.54 9.33 14.73
C LYS A 128 31.09 10.23 13.57
N ALA A 129 30.24 9.72 12.68
CA ALA A 129 29.64 10.52 11.60
C ALA A 129 28.51 11.43 12.06
N ALA A 130 27.82 11.08 13.17
CA ALA A 130 26.67 11.82 13.72
C ALA A 130 27.02 12.79 14.86
N GLY A 131 28.26 12.77 15.38
CA GLY A 131 28.72 13.67 16.46
C GLY A 131 28.08 13.40 17.84
N LEU A 132 27.66 12.16 18.10
CA LEU A 132 27.01 11.76 19.35
C LEU A 132 28.01 11.18 20.38
N PRO A 133 27.88 11.42 21.68
CA PRO A 133 28.87 11.07 22.71
C PRO A 133 28.78 9.61 23.20
N LEU A 134 28.80 8.64 22.29
CA LEU A 134 28.68 7.21 22.64
C LEU A 134 30.04 6.48 22.77
N GLU A 135 31.17 7.18 22.51
CA GLU A 135 32.49 6.55 22.49
C GLU A 135 32.93 5.92 23.82
N ALA A 136 32.53 6.49 24.95
CA ALA A 136 32.91 6.00 26.27
C ALA A 136 32.20 4.66 26.62
N ALA A 137 30.93 4.54 26.31
CA ALA A 137 30.12 3.35 26.61
C ALA A 137 30.51 2.12 25.80
N VAL A 138 30.97 2.36 24.56
CA VAL A 138 31.41 1.29 23.65
C VAL A 138 32.82 0.82 24.02
N ALA A 139 33.70 1.70 24.45
CA ALA A 139 35.05 1.35 24.90
C ALA A 139 35.02 0.46 26.16
N ASP A 140 34.10 0.76 27.10
CA ASP A 140 33.94 -0.03 28.31
C ASP A 140 33.34 -1.43 28.04
N ALA A 141 32.42 -1.54 27.07
CA ALA A 141 31.85 -2.82 26.64
C ALA A 141 32.89 -3.73 25.96
N GLU A 142 33.79 -3.16 25.14
CA GLU A 142 34.91 -3.93 24.54
C GLU A 142 35.92 -4.41 25.57
N ALA A 143 36.26 -3.54 26.52
CA ALA A 143 37.18 -3.90 27.60
C ALA A 143 36.60 -4.99 28.52
N ALA A 144 35.27 -4.98 28.73
CA ALA A 144 34.56 -6.03 29.44
C ALA A 144 34.52 -7.35 28.66
N ALA A 145 34.26 -7.30 27.34
CA ALA A 145 34.26 -8.46 26.47
C ALA A 145 35.66 -9.09 26.33
N GLN A 146 36.71 -8.27 26.24
CA GLN A 146 38.11 -8.74 26.23
C GLN A 146 38.52 -9.37 27.56
N ARG A 147 38.07 -8.81 28.69
CA ARG A 147 38.31 -9.39 30.03
C ARG A 147 37.61 -10.74 30.21
N ALA A 148 36.40 -10.87 29.68
CA ALA A 148 35.65 -12.13 29.71
C ALA A 148 36.31 -13.19 28.83
N ARG A 149 36.84 -12.84 27.65
CA ARG A 149 37.61 -13.73 26.78
C ARG A 149 38.95 -14.17 27.39
N ALA A 150 39.65 -13.27 28.03
CA ALA A 150 40.90 -13.59 28.73
C ALA A 150 40.69 -14.49 29.93
N ALA A 151 39.53 -14.41 30.61
CA ALA A 151 39.15 -15.26 31.72
C ALA A 151 38.70 -16.68 31.26
N ALA A 152 38.26 -16.83 30.00
CA ALA A 152 37.80 -18.11 29.45
C ALA A 152 38.89 -19.00 28.83
N GLY A 153 40.14 -18.54 28.68
CA GLY A 153 41.35 -19.34 28.39
C GLY A 153 41.25 -20.23 27.15
N GLY A 154 40.85 -19.70 25.99
CA GLY A 154 40.73 -20.52 24.78
C GLY A 154 41.00 -19.74 23.50
N GLU A 155 42.09 -20.06 22.79
CA GLU A 155 42.21 -19.82 21.34
C GLU A 155 41.34 -20.86 20.66
N GLY A 156 40.20 -20.42 20.09
CA GLY A 156 39.32 -21.27 19.31
C GLY A 156 38.76 -20.47 18.12
N ASP A 157 38.75 -21.13 16.98
CA ASP A 157 38.33 -20.66 15.67
C ASP A 157 37.06 -19.78 15.66
N ASP A 158 37.09 -18.72 14.87
CA ASP A 158 36.10 -17.63 14.80
C ASP A 158 34.69 -18.00 14.26
N ASP A 159 34.33 -19.29 14.14
CA ASP A 159 33.08 -19.74 13.53
C ASP A 159 32.12 -20.50 14.48
N GLU A 160 32.38 -20.61 15.78
CA GLU A 160 31.50 -21.32 16.70
C GLU A 160 30.73 -20.35 17.62
N LEU A 161 29.44 -20.36 17.51
CA LEU A 161 28.47 -19.61 18.29
C LEU A 161 28.52 -20.01 19.76
N ASP A 162 28.94 -19.08 20.60
CA ASP A 162 28.89 -19.24 22.05
C ASP A 162 27.51 -18.85 22.62
N PRO A 163 26.90 -19.62 23.52
CA PRO A 163 25.60 -19.31 24.08
C PRO A 163 25.70 -18.17 25.12
N ALA A 164 24.93 -17.15 24.88
CA ALA A 164 24.43 -16.12 25.77
C ALA A 164 25.00 -16.04 27.19
N GLY A 165 26.04 -15.25 27.34
CA GLY A 165 26.32 -14.57 28.60
C GLY A 165 25.56 -13.25 28.63
N ASP A 166 24.77 -13.01 29.68
CA ASP A 166 24.12 -11.72 29.95
C ASP A 166 25.16 -10.58 29.98
N ALA A 167 25.35 -9.90 28.84
CA ALA A 167 26.16 -8.69 28.78
C ALA A 167 25.36 -7.56 29.44
N VAL A 168 25.55 -7.44 30.75
CA VAL A 168 25.07 -6.31 31.55
C VAL A 168 25.76 -5.04 31.04
N MET A 169 24.99 -4.12 30.46
CA MET A 169 25.52 -2.81 30.09
C MET A 169 26.07 -2.06 31.30
N PRO A 170 27.20 -1.35 31.16
CA PRO A 170 27.70 -0.49 32.22
C PRO A 170 26.68 0.64 32.54
N PRO A 171 26.54 1.04 33.78
CA PRO A 171 25.64 2.11 34.19
C PRO A 171 26.11 3.43 33.54
N GLY A 172 25.33 3.93 32.57
CA GLY A 172 25.59 5.21 31.89
C GLY A 172 25.38 5.17 30.36
N ALA A 173 25.30 4.02 29.72
CA ALA A 173 24.90 3.93 28.32
C ALA A 173 23.38 4.12 28.23
N GLY A 174 22.94 5.15 27.50
CA GLY A 174 21.53 5.40 27.30
C GLY A 174 20.83 4.21 26.65
N ALA A 175 19.57 3.96 27.01
CA ALA A 175 18.74 2.96 26.37
C ALA A 175 18.65 3.24 24.86
N PRO A 176 18.58 2.20 23.99
CA PRO A 176 18.39 2.40 22.57
C PRO A 176 17.17 3.29 22.29
N ALA A 177 17.37 4.38 21.55
CA ALA A 177 16.26 5.21 21.10
C ALA A 177 15.49 4.48 20.00
N VAL A 178 14.41 3.82 20.41
CA VAL A 178 13.49 3.08 19.56
C VAL A 178 12.10 3.70 19.59
N PRO A 179 11.32 3.66 18.51
CA PRO A 179 9.97 4.22 18.51
C PRO A 179 9.06 3.48 19.49
N SER A 180 8.06 4.19 19.98
CA SER A 180 7.06 3.67 20.91
C SER A 180 6.21 2.54 20.30
N ARG A 181 6.05 2.49 18.97
CA ARG A 181 5.25 1.49 18.27
C ARG A 181 5.96 0.99 17.01
N VAL A 182 6.10 -0.32 16.90
CA VAL A 182 6.84 -0.99 15.83
C VAL A 182 6.01 -2.10 15.18
N TRP A 183 6.27 -2.37 13.90
CA TRP A 183 5.68 -3.48 13.16
C TRP A 183 6.66 -4.65 13.11
N LEU A 184 6.30 -5.78 13.72
CA LEU A 184 7.16 -6.95 13.80
C LEU A 184 6.63 -8.10 12.97
N SER A 185 7.54 -8.81 12.31
CA SER A 185 7.30 -10.09 11.66
C SER A 185 8.00 -11.21 12.42
N TRP A 186 7.28 -12.33 12.66
CA TRP A 186 7.82 -13.52 13.27
C TRP A 186 7.62 -14.71 12.34
N SER A 187 8.66 -15.04 11.56
CA SER A 187 8.60 -16.03 10.48
C SER A 187 8.60 -17.46 11.00
N ARG A 188 7.85 -18.35 10.33
CA ARG A 188 7.81 -19.80 10.61
C ARG A 188 8.92 -20.59 9.95
N ASN A 189 9.46 -20.09 8.83
CA ASN A 189 10.38 -20.84 7.96
C ASN A 189 11.48 -19.92 7.42
N GLN A 190 12.54 -19.69 8.19
CA GLN A 190 13.77 -19.18 7.59
C GLN A 190 14.80 -20.31 7.52
N ARG A 191 15.00 -20.83 6.31
CA ARG A 191 15.98 -21.89 6.03
C ARG A 191 17.45 -21.47 6.23
N ASP A 192 17.74 -20.18 6.35
CA ASP A 192 19.11 -19.65 6.35
C ASP A 192 19.58 -18.99 7.64
N ASP A 193 18.72 -18.79 8.63
CA ASP A 193 19.16 -18.30 9.94
C ASP A 193 18.93 -19.37 10.99
N ARG A 194 19.99 -20.02 11.44
CA ARG A 194 20.01 -21.08 12.48
C ARG A 194 19.37 -20.72 13.83
N ALA A 195 18.73 -19.55 13.94
CA ALA A 195 18.19 -19.02 15.18
C ALA A 195 16.73 -18.57 15.12
N VAL A 196 15.94 -18.92 14.09
CA VAL A 196 14.51 -18.58 14.10
C VAL A 196 13.72 -19.78 14.60
N ALA A 197 13.41 -19.76 15.89
CA ALA A 197 12.51 -20.73 16.50
C ALA A 197 11.08 -20.54 15.98
N ALA A 198 10.36 -21.67 15.85
CA ALA A 198 8.93 -21.63 15.62
C ALA A 198 8.25 -20.73 16.67
N ALA A 199 7.32 -19.88 16.25
CA ALA A 199 6.57 -19.05 17.19
C ALA A 199 5.99 -19.95 18.29
N PRO A 200 6.21 -19.63 19.58
CA PRO A 200 5.57 -20.38 20.66
C PRO A 200 4.06 -20.19 20.55
N ALA A 201 3.30 -20.98 21.34
CA ALA A 201 1.85 -20.97 21.41
C ALA A 201 1.17 -19.63 21.11
N PRO A 202 -0.08 -19.60 20.65
CA PRO A 202 -0.65 -18.49 19.88
C PRO A 202 -0.42 -17.11 20.52
N LEU A 203 0.29 -16.26 19.79
CA LEU A 203 0.49 -14.85 20.17
C LEU A 203 -0.87 -14.16 20.28
N ARG A 204 -1.12 -13.45 21.39
CA ARG A 204 -2.38 -12.75 21.64
C ARG A 204 -2.17 -11.28 21.94
N ALA A 205 -3.12 -10.46 21.51
CA ALA A 205 -3.15 -9.07 21.88
C ALA A 205 -3.17 -8.87 23.41
N GLY A 206 -2.49 -7.84 23.90
CA GLY A 206 -2.33 -7.55 25.30
C GLY A 206 -1.22 -8.32 26.01
N GLN A 207 -0.69 -9.40 25.42
CA GLN A 207 0.42 -10.13 26.00
C GLN A 207 1.67 -9.27 26.03
N ARG A 208 2.37 -9.35 27.17
CA ARG A 208 3.65 -8.68 27.39
C ARG A 208 4.79 -9.65 27.11
N TRP A 209 5.62 -9.30 26.14
CA TRP A 209 6.71 -10.13 25.65
C TRP A 209 8.05 -9.43 25.76
N ARG A 210 9.10 -10.24 25.89
CA ARG A 210 10.47 -9.86 25.66
C ARG A 210 10.94 -10.52 24.38
N LEU A 211 11.26 -9.71 23.36
CA LEU A 211 11.54 -10.17 22.02
C LEU A 211 12.91 -9.67 21.54
N PRO A 212 13.84 -10.56 21.17
CA PRO A 212 15.02 -10.15 20.41
C PRO A 212 14.59 -9.80 18.98
N VAL A 213 14.90 -8.59 18.53
CA VAL A 213 14.44 -8.09 17.23
C VAL A 213 15.54 -7.35 16.50
N ARG A 214 15.45 -7.34 15.17
CA ARG A 214 16.27 -6.48 14.32
C ARG A 214 15.35 -5.46 13.65
N LEU A 215 15.52 -4.18 14.01
CA LEU A 215 14.68 -3.10 13.55
C LEU A 215 15.28 -2.39 12.34
N ARG A 216 14.37 -1.86 11.50
CA ARG A 216 14.68 -0.98 10.37
C ARG A 216 13.74 0.20 10.38
N ARG A 217 14.19 1.36 9.89
CA ARG A 217 13.31 2.50 9.65
C ARG A 217 12.31 2.16 8.55
N PRO A 218 11.11 2.77 8.56
CA PRO A 218 10.14 2.57 7.51
C PRO A 218 10.76 2.85 6.13
N HIS A 219 10.73 1.87 5.27
CA HIS A 219 11.22 1.96 3.90
C HIS A 219 10.45 0.97 3.03
N GLY A 220 9.82 1.47 1.97
CA GLY A 220 9.04 0.68 1.03
C GLY A 220 9.57 0.79 -0.40
N ALA A 221 9.24 -0.19 -1.23
CA ALA A 221 9.45 -0.08 -2.67
C ALA A 221 8.61 1.09 -3.22
N MET A 222 9.23 1.98 -3.99
CA MET A 222 8.57 3.17 -4.53
C MET A 222 8.60 3.18 -6.06
N ASN A 223 7.47 2.77 -6.63
CA ASN A 223 7.24 2.78 -8.07
C ASN A 223 6.21 3.86 -8.46
N PRO A 224 6.22 4.36 -9.70
CA PRO A 224 5.13 5.18 -10.20
C PRO A 224 3.78 4.47 -10.02
N ASP A 225 2.79 5.18 -9.47
CA ASP A 225 1.43 4.69 -9.26
C ASP A 225 1.30 3.41 -8.41
N GLY A 226 2.39 3.02 -7.73
CA GLY A 226 2.44 1.90 -6.79
C GLY A 226 1.88 2.25 -5.42
N PHE A 227 1.67 1.20 -4.61
CA PHE A 227 1.27 1.33 -3.20
C PHE A 227 2.38 2.01 -2.37
N ASP A 228 2.03 3.04 -1.61
CA ASP A 228 2.93 3.74 -0.70
C ASP A 228 2.94 3.05 0.68
N ALA A 229 3.87 2.13 0.86
CA ALA A 229 4.03 1.40 2.12
C ALA A 229 4.52 2.31 3.26
N GLU A 230 5.29 3.36 2.96
CA GLU A 230 5.78 4.30 3.98
C GLU A 230 4.65 5.19 4.49
N LEU A 231 3.72 5.61 3.61
CA LEU A 231 2.49 6.26 4.01
C LEU A 231 1.62 5.35 4.89
N TRP A 232 1.48 4.08 4.51
CA TRP A 232 0.69 3.14 5.30
C TRP A 232 1.26 2.95 6.70
N LEU A 233 2.58 2.76 6.83
CA LEU A 233 3.27 2.66 8.13
C LEU A 233 3.12 3.95 8.94
N PHE A 234 3.27 5.10 8.27
CA PHE A 234 3.10 6.41 8.91
C PHE A 234 1.67 6.62 9.41
N ASP A 235 0.66 6.25 8.60
CA ASP A 235 -0.76 6.37 8.94
C ASP A 235 -1.12 5.51 10.18
N GLN A 236 -0.58 4.30 10.25
CA GLN A 236 -0.75 3.37 11.38
C GLN A 236 0.12 3.70 12.60
N ASP A 237 0.88 4.80 12.57
CA ASP A 237 1.84 5.20 13.62
C ASP A 237 2.92 4.14 13.90
N LEU A 238 3.30 3.40 12.88
CA LEU A 238 4.34 2.38 12.94
C LEU A 238 5.66 3.00 12.47
N ARG A 239 6.57 3.26 13.40
CA ARG A 239 7.77 4.07 13.12
C ARG A 239 9.06 3.27 12.93
N ALA A 240 8.97 1.95 13.08
CA ALA A 240 9.97 0.99 12.63
C ALA A 240 9.30 -0.32 12.20
N THR A 241 9.96 -1.05 11.31
CA THR A 241 9.64 -2.43 10.98
C THR A 241 10.75 -3.33 11.48
N GLY A 242 10.43 -4.57 11.84
CA GLY A 242 11.46 -5.47 12.33
C GLY A 242 11.10 -6.95 12.21
N THR A 243 12.11 -7.79 12.36
CA THR A 243 11.97 -9.24 12.39
C THR A 243 12.37 -9.75 13.76
N VAL A 244 11.55 -10.62 14.35
CA VAL A 244 11.88 -11.30 15.59
C VAL A 244 12.98 -12.33 15.30
N ARG A 245 14.04 -12.29 16.11
CA ARG A 245 15.21 -13.17 16.01
C ARG A 245 15.22 -14.13 17.17
N GLY A 246 15.09 -15.43 16.91
CA GLY A 246 15.10 -16.45 17.96
C GLY A 246 13.81 -16.53 18.80
N ASN A 247 13.94 -17.04 20.01
CA ASN A 247 12.83 -17.28 20.91
C ASN A 247 12.49 -16.05 21.73
N GLY A 248 11.22 -15.62 21.70
CA GLY A 248 10.69 -14.63 22.62
C GLY A 248 10.34 -15.25 23.97
N ALA A 249 10.35 -14.43 25.03
CA ALA A 249 9.88 -14.81 26.36
C ALA A 249 8.55 -14.09 26.67
N LEU A 250 7.50 -14.86 26.95
CA LEU A 250 6.25 -14.33 27.47
C LEU A 250 6.47 -13.93 28.94
N LEU A 251 6.22 -12.66 29.25
CA LEU A 251 6.38 -12.12 30.60
C LEU A 251 5.06 -12.06 31.36
N ASP A 252 3.97 -11.73 30.65
CA ASP A 252 2.64 -11.61 31.22
C ASP A 252 1.58 -11.94 30.15
N ALA A 253 0.51 -12.62 30.57
CA ALA A 253 -0.64 -12.93 29.70
C ALA A 253 -1.40 -11.66 29.27
N GLY A 254 -1.27 -10.56 30.02
CA GLY A 254 -1.85 -9.26 29.74
C GLY A 254 -3.39 -9.23 29.70
N TRP A 255 -3.94 -8.05 29.43
CA TRP A 255 -5.39 -7.86 29.35
C TRP A 255 -5.77 -6.90 28.22
N ALA A 256 -6.35 -7.45 27.16
CA ALA A 256 -6.89 -6.70 26.04
C ALA A 256 -8.25 -7.29 25.63
N PRO A 257 -9.33 -6.99 26.37
CA PRO A 257 -10.59 -7.72 26.26
C PRO A 257 -11.23 -7.62 24.88
N ILE A 258 -11.17 -6.47 24.25
CA ILE A 258 -11.75 -6.25 22.90
C ILE A 258 -10.96 -7.05 21.87
N GLU A 259 -9.63 -6.90 21.84
CA GLU A 259 -8.77 -7.57 20.87
C GLU A 259 -8.77 -9.11 21.08
N ASN A 260 -8.78 -9.54 22.34
CA ASN A 260 -8.89 -10.96 22.67
C ASN A 260 -10.26 -11.54 22.27
N ALA A 261 -11.34 -10.77 22.41
CA ALA A 261 -12.66 -11.19 21.91
C ALA A 261 -12.69 -11.26 20.37
N ARG A 262 -12.08 -10.29 19.68
CA ARG A 262 -11.91 -10.31 18.23
C ARG A 262 -11.11 -11.53 17.77
N GLN A 263 -9.97 -11.80 18.41
CA GLN A 263 -9.12 -12.93 18.11
C GLN A 263 -9.85 -14.25 18.37
N TRP A 264 -10.57 -14.37 19.49
CA TRP A 264 -11.37 -15.55 19.78
C TRP A 264 -12.45 -15.81 18.71
N VAL A 265 -13.19 -14.78 18.28
CA VAL A 265 -14.19 -14.90 17.21
C VAL A 265 -13.54 -15.35 15.92
N ARG A 266 -12.43 -14.72 15.51
CA ARG A 266 -11.67 -15.11 14.31
C ARG A 266 -11.22 -16.57 14.37
N ASP A 267 -10.53 -16.93 15.43
CA ASP A 267 -9.93 -18.27 15.57
C ASP A 267 -11.03 -19.33 15.57
N ARG A 268 -12.16 -19.06 16.25
CA ARG A 268 -13.30 -19.97 16.27
C ARG A 268 -13.98 -20.10 14.91
N LEU A 269 -14.16 -18.99 14.19
CA LEU A 269 -14.71 -19.01 12.84
C LEU A 269 -13.83 -19.83 11.88
N LEU A 270 -12.52 -19.65 11.93
CA LEU A 270 -11.58 -20.38 11.09
C LEU A 270 -11.58 -21.87 11.45
N LEU A 271 -11.53 -22.24 12.73
CA LEU A 271 -11.53 -23.63 13.18
C LEU A 271 -12.85 -24.37 12.87
N ASP A 272 -14.02 -23.74 13.09
CA ASP A 272 -15.33 -24.40 12.90
C ASP A 272 -15.69 -24.57 11.41
N THR A 273 -15.09 -23.75 10.51
CA THR A 273 -15.39 -23.78 9.07
C THR A 273 -14.31 -24.49 8.26
N ASP A 274 -13.03 -24.48 8.68
CA ASP A 274 -11.94 -25.18 8.00
C ASP A 274 -12.04 -26.71 8.08
N ALA A 275 -12.89 -27.22 8.95
CA ALA A 275 -13.11 -28.67 9.08
C ALA A 275 -13.68 -29.33 7.81
N ARG A 276 -14.11 -28.55 6.80
CA ARG A 276 -14.65 -29.04 5.53
C ARG A 276 -13.85 -28.53 4.35
N PRO A 277 -13.31 -29.37 3.49
CA PRO A 277 -12.64 -28.94 2.26
C PRO A 277 -13.51 -27.96 1.45
N GLY A 278 -13.00 -26.82 1.11
CA GLY A 278 -13.68 -25.76 0.35
C GLY A 278 -14.35 -24.64 1.17
N ASP A 279 -14.28 -24.69 2.49
CA ASP A 279 -14.90 -23.68 3.37
C ASP A 279 -13.97 -22.52 3.79
N ALA A 280 -12.67 -22.66 3.59
CA ALA A 280 -11.66 -21.67 3.96
C ALA A 280 -11.92 -20.26 3.40
N ALA A 281 -12.36 -20.14 2.14
CA ALA A 281 -12.70 -18.85 1.53
C ALA A 281 -13.93 -18.18 2.20
N ALA A 282 -14.93 -18.99 2.58
CA ALA A 282 -16.10 -18.50 3.30
C ALA A 282 -15.73 -18.08 4.73
N ALA A 283 -14.89 -18.89 5.41
CA ALA A 283 -14.39 -18.61 6.76
C ALA A 283 -13.64 -17.28 6.83
N GLY A 284 -12.70 -17.06 5.91
CA GLY A 284 -11.96 -15.80 5.82
C GLY A 284 -12.87 -14.59 5.59
N ALA A 285 -13.87 -14.71 4.69
CA ALA A 285 -14.83 -13.64 4.44
C ALA A 285 -15.73 -13.38 5.66
N LEU A 286 -16.17 -14.42 6.39
CA LEU A 286 -16.94 -14.25 7.64
C LEU A 286 -16.12 -13.60 8.75
N ALA A 287 -14.82 -13.93 8.88
CA ALA A 287 -13.91 -13.29 9.83
C ALA A 287 -13.73 -11.79 9.50
N ALA A 288 -13.59 -11.46 8.21
CA ALA A 288 -13.53 -10.07 7.77
C ALA A 288 -14.80 -9.29 8.10
N LEU A 289 -15.97 -9.90 7.95
CA LEU A 289 -17.28 -9.28 8.27
C LEU A 289 -17.58 -9.22 9.77
N ALA A 290 -17.11 -10.19 10.57
CA ALA A 290 -17.36 -10.23 12.01
C ALA A 290 -16.47 -9.27 12.80
N VAL A 291 -15.15 -9.37 12.58
CA VAL A 291 -14.12 -8.69 13.38
C VAL A 291 -13.16 -7.83 12.58
N GLY A 292 -13.40 -7.65 11.28
CA GLY A 292 -12.57 -6.79 10.44
C GLY A 292 -11.24 -7.40 10.02
N ASP A 293 -11.02 -8.71 10.23
CA ASP A 293 -9.78 -9.36 9.83
C ASP A 293 -9.77 -9.65 8.31
N GLN A 294 -9.33 -8.66 7.55
CA GLN A 294 -9.19 -8.77 6.10
C GLN A 294 -8.02 -9.67 5.68
N ALA A 295 -7.05 -9.90 6.56
CA ALA A 295 -5.91 -10.78 6.28
C ALA A 295 -6.34 -12.26 6.21
N ALA A 296 -7.47 -12.63 6.81
CA ALA A 296 -8.04 -13.96 6.69
C ALA A 296 -8.57 -14.31 5.28
N ILE A 297 -8.72 -13.32 4.38
CA ILE A 297 -9.12 -13.55 2.99
C ILE A 297 -7.87 -13.79 2.15
N ALA A 298 -7.76 -14.98 1.56
CA ALA A 298 -6.64 -15.33 0.67
C ALA A 298 -6.56 -14.42 -0.57
N GLY A 299 -5.37 -14.27 -1.12
CA GLY A 299 -5.08 -13.42 -2.27
C GLY A 299 -6.01 -13.62 -3.48
N PRO A 300 -6.30 -14.87 -3.91
CA PRO A 300 -7.25 -15.14 -5.01
C PRO A 300 -8.67 -14.66 -4.71
N GLY A 301 -9.12 -14.75 -3.46
CA GLY A 301 -10.44 -14.23 -3.03
C GLY A 301 -10.53 -12.71 -3.20
N TRP A 302 -9.51 -11.98 -2.80
CA TRP A 302 -9.44 -10.53 -3.00
C TRP A 302 -9.47 -10.14 -4.48
N GLU A 303 -8.88 -10.93 -5.35
CA GLU A 303 -8.90 -10.70 -6.80
C GLU A 303 -10.33 -10.82 -7.37
N VAL A 304 -11.07 -11.86 -7.00
CA VAL A 304 -12.48 -12.01 -7.36
C VAL A 304 -13.30 -10.82 -6.90
N PHE A 305 -13.12 -10.37 -5.65
CA PHE A 305 -13.87 -9.25 -5.08
C PHE A 305 -13.54 -7.92 -5.77
N ARG A 306 -12.28 -7.68 -6.14
CA ARG A 306 -11.89 -6.49 -6.91
C ARG A 306 -12.45 -6.52 -8.32
N ASN A 307 -12.32 -7.64 -9.04
CA ASN A 307 -12.77 -7.78 -10.41
C ASN A 307 -14.29 -7.64 -10.54
N THR A 308 -15.03 -8.05 -9.51
CA THR A 308 -16.49 -7.90 -9.45
C THR A 308 -16.96 -6.61 -8.77
N GLY A 309 -16.05 -5.77 -8.29
CA GLY A 309 -16.37 -4.48 -7.67
C GLY A 309 -17.03 -4.58 -6.29
N VAL A 310 -17.00 -5.76 -5.64
CA VAL A 310 -17.61 -5.99 -4.31
C VAL A 310 -16.61 -5.95 -3.17
N ALA A 311 -15.34 -5.62 -3.42
CA ALA A 311 -14.29 -5.58 -2.41
C ALA A 311 -14.65 -4.72 -1.18
N HIS A 312 -15.42 -3.65 -1.38
CA HIS A 312 -15.88 -2.76 -0.32
C HIS A 312 -16.89 -3.42 0.65
N LEU A 313 -17.55 -4.52 0.25
CA LEU A 313 -18.46 -5.29 1.12
C LEU A 313 -17.70 -6.21 2.06
N MET A 314 -16.49 -6.67 1.67
CA MET A 314 -15.63 -7.54 2.48
C MET A 314 -14.82 -6.74 3.51
N SER A 315 -14.78 -5.43 3.40
CA SER A 315 -14.42 -4.54 4.49
C SER A 315 -15.68 -4.14 5.25
N ILE A 316 -15.60 -3.95 6.57
CA ILE A 316 -16.77 -3.50 7.34
C ILE A 316 -17.19 -2.13 6.83
N SER A 317 -18.32 -2.10 6.12
CA SER A 317 -18.84 -0.91 5.46
C SER A 317 -19.65 -0.04 6.42
N GLY A 318 -19.76 1.25 6.08
CA GLY A 318 -20.65 2.16 6.80
C GLY A 318 -22.11 1.68 6.82
N LEU A 319 -22.53 0.91 5.80
CA LEU A 319 -23.88 0.34 5.74
C LEU A 319 -24.10 -0.71 6.84
N HIS A 320 -23.13 -1.60 7.07
CA HIS A 320 -23.21 -2.60 8.16
C HIS A 320 -23.31 -1.94 9.53
N ILE A 321 -22.51 -0.89 9.78
CA ILE A 321 -22.55 -0.13 11.04
C ILE A 321 -23.86 0.62 11.20
N THR A 322 -24.37 1.24 10.14
CA THR A 322 -25.65 1.96 10.16
C THR A 322 -26.81 1.01 10.38
N MET A 323 -26.79 -0.17 9.74
CA MET A 323 -27.79 -1.21 9.94
C MET A 323 -27.85 -1.66 11.41
N LEU A 324 -26.70 -1.95 12.00
CA LEU A 324 -26.63 -2.37 13.39
C LEU A 324 -27.02 -1.24 14.35
N GLY A 325 -26.63 -0.01 14.03
CA GLY A 325 -27.09 1.18 14.74
C GLY A 325 -28.62 1.35 14.69
N TRP A 326 -29.24 1.11 13.52
CA TRP A 326 -30.70 1.15 13.39
C TRP A 326 -31.37 0.04 14.17
N LEU A 327 -30.90 -1.22 14.06
CA LEU A 327 -31.43 -2.37 14.80
C LEU A 327 -31.28 -2.18 16.31
N GLY A 328 -30.11 -1.78 16.78
CA GLY A 328 -29.85 -1.50 18.18
C GLY A 328 -30.70 -0.36 18.71
N GLY A 329 -30.86 0.71 17.95
CA GLY A 329 -31.75 1.82 18.30
C GLY A 329 -33.21 1.40 18.38
N ALA A 330 -33.66 0.56 17.46
CA ALA A 330 -35.01 0.00 17.49
C ALA A 330 -35.23 -0.91 18.72
N ALA A 331 -34.24 -1.78 19.02
CA ALA A 331 -34.28 -2.66 20.19
C ALA A 331 -34.30 -1.88 21.50
N VAL A 332 -33.38 -0.90 21.66
CA VAL A 332 -33.35 -0.02 22.83
C VAL A 332 -34.64 0.75 22.96
N GLY A 333 -35.19 1.33 21.88
CA GLY A 333 -36.46 2.02 21.90
C GLY A 333 -37.62 1.10 22.26
N ALA A 334 -37.60 -0.16 21.82
CA ALA A 334 -38.66 -1.14 22.17
C ALA A 334 -38.60 -1.53 23.65
N LEU A 335 -37.38 -1.75 24.17
CA LEU A 335 -37.18 -2.06 25.60
C LEU A 335 -37.53 -0.85 26.48
N TRP A 336 -37.10 0.34 26.08
CA TRP A 336 -37.32 1.59 26.83
C TRP A 336 -38.80 1.89 27.02
N ARG A 337 -39.65 1.64 26.00
CA ARG A 337 -41.10 1.80 26.08
C ARG A 337 -41.78 0.88 27.09
N ARG A 338 -41.11 -0.21 27.52
CA ARG A 338 -41.67 -1.13 28.52
C ARG A 338 -41.58 -0.62 29.97
N SER A 339 -40.75 0.44 30.19
CA SER A 339 -40.56 1.02 31.51
C SER A 339 -41.02 2.48 31.52
N GLU A 340 -42.11 2.76 32.27
CA GLU A 340 -42.62 4.14 32.43
C GLU A 340 -41.57 5.04 33.05
N ARG A 341 -40.84 4.54 34.06
CA ARG A 341 -39.75 5.31 34.72
C ARG A 341 -38.68 5.69 33.73
N ALA A 342 -38.29 4.77 32.88
CA ALA A 342 -37.28 5.06 31.83
C ALA A 342 -37.82 6.10 30.84
N ALA A 343 -39.07 5.97 30.41
CA ALA A 343 -39.70 6.89 29.46
C ALA A 343 -39.89 8.30 30.03
N LEU A 344 -40.12 8.42 31.34
CA LEU A 344 -40.20 9.71 32.05
C LEU A 344 -38.80 10.35 32.24
N TRP A 345 -37.76 9.55 32.45
CA TRP A 345 -36.39 10.05 32.57
C TRP A 345 -35.82 10.56 31.23
N LEU A 346 -36.01 9.81 30.14
CA LEU A 346 -35.55 10.17 28.81
C LEU A 346 -36.57 9.77 27.75
N PRO A 347 -37.02 10.69 26.87
CA PRO A 347 -37.96 10.33 25.79
C PRO A 347 -37.47 9.18 24.92
N THR A 348 -38.31 8.20 24.66
CA THR A 348 -37.97 6.99 23.88
C THR A 348 -37.26 7.26 22.55
N PRO A 349 -37.63 8.30 21.75
CA PRO A 349 -36.89 8.60 20.51
C PRO A 349 -35.44 9.06 20.74
N VAL A 350 -35.18 9.66 21.91
CA VAL A 350 -33.81 10.08 22.31
C VAL A 350 -33.04 8.85 22.76
N ALA A 351 -33.62 8.02 23.63
CA ALA A 351 -33.01 6.77 24.07
C ALA A 351 -32.67 5.85 22.88
N GLY A 352 -33.63 5.67 21.95
CA GLY A 352 -33.42 4.87 20.74
C GLY A 352 -32.31 5.42 19.85
N ARG A 353 -32.22 6.74 19.66
CA ARG A 353 -31.12 7.36 18.88
C ARG A 353 -29.76 7.10 19.50
N TRP A 354 -29.58 7.34 20.80
CA TRP A 354 -28.32 7.11 21.50
C TRP A 354 -28.01 5.61 21.65
N GLY A 355 -29.02 4.77 21.84
CA GLY A 355 -28.89 3.33 21.78
C GLY A 355 -28.37 2.85 20.42
N GLY A 356 -28.84 3.48 19.33
CA GLY A 356 -28.31 3.22 17.99
C GLY A 356 -26.87 3.64 17.82
N VAL A 357 -26.48 4.82 18.31
CA VAL A 357 -25.08 5.27 18.30
C VAL A 357 -24.20 4.34 19.13
N GLY A 358 -24.66 3.93 20.32
CA GLY A 358 -23.92 3.00 21.18
C GLY A 358 -23.74 1.62 20.55
N SER A 359 -24.77 1.08 19.89
CA SER A 359 -24.69 -0.20 19.17
C SER A 359 -23.73 -0.13 17.97
N ALA A 360 -23.79 0.98 17.22
CA ALA A 360 -22.86 1.25 16.12
C ALA A 360 -21.42 1.37 16.62
N TRP A 361 -21.20 2.05 17.73
CA TRP A 361 -19.90 2.21 18.35
C TRP A 361 -19.34 0.88 18.86
N LEU A 362 -20.15 0.07 19.53
CA LEU A 362 -19.76 -1.25 20.04
C LEU A 362 -19.34 -2.18 18.89
N TYR A 363 -20.09 -2.19 17.79
CA TYR A 363 -19.70 -2.95 16.61
C TYR A 363 -18.45 -2.41 15.95
N ALA A 364 -18.27 -1.10 15.88
CA ALA A 364 -17.06 -0.49 15.34
C ALA A 364 -15.82 -0.87 16.15
N LEU A 365 -15.91 -1.01 17.47
CA LEU A 365 -14.84 -1.52 18.33
C LEU A 365 -14.55 -2.98 18.03
N LEU A 366 -15.56 -3.83 17.93
CA LEU A 366 -15.40 -5.23 17.55
C LEU A 366 -14.81 -5.39 16.16
N ALA A 367 -15.10 -4.45 15.26
CA ALA A 367 -14.59 -4.34 13.91
C ALA A 367 -13.12 -3.86 13.79
N GLY A 368 -12.47 -3.55 14.92
CA GLY A 368 -11.09 -3.04 14.96
C GLY A 368 -10.98 -1.52 14.79
N TRP A 369 -12.08 -0.77 14.99
CA TRP A 369 -12.09 0.69 14.97
C TRP A 369 -11.45 1.32 13.73
N GLY A 370 -11.54 0.66 12.58
CA GLY A 370 -10.99 1.15 11.32
C GLY A 370 -11.62 2.49 10.86
N VAL A 371 -10.91 3.24 10.01
CA VAL A 371 -11.34 4.58 9.55
C VAL A 371 -12.76 4.60 8.95
N PRO A 372 -13.24 3.62 8.17
CA PRO A 372 -14.63 3.57 7.69
C PRO A 372 -15.66 3.49 8.81
N ALA A 373 -15.34 2.73 9.87
CA ALA A 373 -16.18 2.57 11.03
C ALA A 373 -16.26 3.85 11.87
N GLN A 374 -15.10 4.46 12.17
CA GLN A 374 -15.00 5.74 12.88
C GLN A 374 -15.88 6.81 12.22
N ARG A 375 -15.77 6.99 10.89
CA ARG A 375 -16.55 7.98 10.15
C ARG A 375 -18.04 7.79 10.31
N THR A 376 -18.51 6.54 10.18
CA THR A 376 -19.93 6.24 10.29
C THR A 376 -20.47 6.49 11.70
N VAL A 377 -19.74 6.08 12.72
CA VAL A 377 -20.12 6.34 14.12
C VAL A 377 -20.14 7.84 14.39
N LEU A 378 -19.13 8.60 13.94
CA LEU A 378 -19.08 10.05 14.12
C LEU A 378 -20.22 10.78 13.37
N MET A 379 -20.59 10.32 12.16
CA MET A 379 -21.73 10.85 11.43
C MET A 379 -23.06 10.57 12.17
N LEU A 380 -23.24 9.37 12.70
CA LEU A 380 -24.42 9.01 13.50
C LEU A 380 -24.50 9.83 14.79
N ALA A 381 -23.36 9.98 15.49
CA ALA A 381 -23.27 10.78 16.72
C ALA A 381 -23.54 12.26 16.43
N ALA A 382 -22.96 12.84 15.39
CA ALA A 382 -23.22 14.22 14.97
C ALA A 382 -24.69 14.43 14.64
N THR A 383 -25.32 13.50 13.92
CA THR A 383 -26.76 13.54 13.62
C THR A 383 -27.60 13.47 14.89
N ALA A 384 -27.25 12.60 15.83
CA ALA A 384 -27.95 12.45 17.10
C ALA A 384 -27.84 13.72 17.97
N LEU A 385 -26.66 14.33 18.03
CA LEU A 385 -26.39 15.59 18.74
C LEU A 385 -27.18 16.76 18.14
N LEU A 386 -27.10 16.96 16.82
CA LEU A 386 -27.82 18.04 16.14
C LEU A 386 -29.33 17.94 16.32
N ARG A 387 -29.88 16.75 16.14
CA ARG A 387 -31.31 16.50 16.38
C ARG A 387 -31.67 16.64 17.86
N GLY A 388 -30.77 16.29 18.78
CA GLY A 388 -30.93 16.51 20.22
C GLY A 388 -30.97 18.00 20.58
N ALA A 389 -30.18 18.80 19.89
CA ALA A 389 -30.18 20.28 20.01
C ALA A 389 -31.31 20.97 19.25
N GLY A 390 -32.27 20.23 18.66
CA GLY A 390 -33.38 20.82 17.88
C GLY A 390 -32.96 21.33 16.49
N LEU A 391 -31.73 21.07 16.07
CA LEU A 391 -31.17 21.54 14.80
C LEU A 391 -31.46 20.52 13.70
N ASN A 392 -32.37 20.86 12.78
CA ASN A 392 -32.72 20.04 11.62
C ASN A 392 -31.91 20.47 10.40
N TRP A 393 -30.59 20.27 10.44
CA TRP A 393 -29.73 20.61 9.32
C TRP A 393 -29.93 19.63 8.15
N PRO A 394 -29.79 20.12 6.90
CA PRO A 394 -29.74 19.23 5.75
C PRO A 394 -28.62 18.19 5.91
N ALA A 395 -28.86 16.97 5.47
CA ALA A 395 -27.92 15.87 5.64
C ALA A 395 -26.55 16.17 4.95
N SER A 396 -26.54 16.97 3.85
CA SER A 396 -25.32 17.44 3.20
C SER A 396 -24.46 18.31 4.13
N LEU A 397 -25.08 19.19 4.92
CA LEU A 397 -24.37 20.02 5.90
C LEU A 397 -23.86 19.17 7.08
N VAL A 398 -24.63 18.19 7.52
CA VAL A 398 -24.20 17.22 8.55
C VAL A 398 -22.97 16.43 8.07
N ALA A 399 -22.97 15.95 6.82
CA ALA A 399 -21.85 15.25 6.24
C ALA A 399 -20.57 16.13 6.19
N LEU A 400 -20.71 17.39 5.76
CA LEU A 400 -19.60 18.35 5.74
C LEU A 400 -19.04 18.64 7.14
N VAL A 401 -19.90 18.78 8.14
CA VAL A 401 -19.47 19.03 9.52
C VAL A 401 -18.84 17.77 10.11
N ALA A 402 -19.29 16.59 9.74
CA ALA A 402 -18.70 15.33 10.19
C ALA A 402 -17.27 15.10 9.65
N MET A 403 -16.86 15.76 8.56
CA MET A 403 -15.45 15.72 8.11
C MET A 403 -14.49 16.32 9.15
N VAL A 404 -14.93 17.31 9.92
CA VAL A 404 -14.06 17.99 10.89
C VAL A 404 -13.60 17.05 12.01
N PRO A 405 -14.49 16.38 12.78
CA PRO A 405 -14.03 15.45 13.82
C PRO A 405 -13.25 14.26 13.28
N VAL A 406 -13.57 13.76 12.07
CA VAL A 406 -12.77 12.69 11.44
C VAL A 406 -11.35 13.17 11.18
N THR A 407 -11.16 14.35 10.59
CA THR A 407 -9.84 14.91 10.28
C THR A 407 -9.13 15.51 11.50
N LEU A 408 -9.83 15.77 12.61
CA LEU A 408 -9.23 16.05 13.92
C LEU A 408 -8.63 14.77 14.54
N LEU A 409 -9.31 13.65 14.42
CA LEU A 409 -8.77 12.38 14.91
C LEU A 409 -7.62 11.90 14.03
N ASP A 410 -7.83 11.93 12.71
CA ASP A 410 -6.87 11.45 11.72
C ASP A 410 -6.79 12.44 10.53
N PRO A 411 -5.80 13.36 10.52
CA PRO A 411 -5.58 14.28 9.39
C PRO A 411 -5.24 13.55 8.07
N TRP A 412 -4.63 12.38 8.15
CA TRP A 412 -4.19 11.60 6.98
C TRP A 412 -5.32 10.81 6.34
N ALA A 413 -6.48 10.73 6.97
CA ALA A 413 -7.69 10.16 6.37
C ALA A 413 -8.01 10.75 4.98
N LEU A 414 -7.61 12.00 4.71
CA LEU A 414 -7.75 12.65 3.39
C LEU A 414 -6.92 11.98 2.28
N LEU A 415 -5.85 11.23 2.63
CA LEU A 415 -5.04 10.48 1.67
C LEU A 415 -5.64 9.11 1.35
N GLN A 416 -6.59 8.66 2.16
CA GLN A 416 -7.23 7.37 1.98
C GLN A 416 -8.39 7.47 0.98
N PRO A 417 -8.40 6.68 -0.12
CA PRO A 417 -9.50 6.66 -1.10
C PRO A 417 -10.86 6.41 -0.45
N GLY A 418 -10.90 5.55 0.56
CA GLY A 418 -12.10 5.23 1.30
C GLY A 418 -12.76 6.43 1.98
N PHE A 419 -12.01 7.47 2.37
CA PHE A 419 -12.57 8.72 2.89
C PHE A 419 -13.46 9.39 1.84
N TRP A 420 -12.91 9.64 0.66
CA TRP A 420 -13.63 10.34 -0.41
C TRP A 420 -14.78 9.53 -0.96
N LEU A 421 -14.60 8.22 -1.16
CA LEU A 421 -15.66 7.32 -1.64
C LEU A 421 -16.85 7.28 -0.68
N SER A 422 -16.61 7.26 0.64
CA SER A 422 -17.69 7.24 1.63
C SER A 422 -18.50 8.53 1.64
N PHE A 423 -17.83 9.70 1.68
CA PHE A 423 -18.52 10.99 1.68
C PHE A 423 -19.22 11.27 0.34
N ALA A 424 -18.61 10.89 -0.78
CA ALA A 424 -19.22 11.01 -2.10
C ALA A 424 -20.44 10.09 -2.24
N ALA A 425 -20.37 8.83 -1.76
CA ALA A 425 -21.52 7.91 -1.78
C ALA A 425 -22.73 8.48 -1.03
N VAL A 426 -22.50 9.00 0.18
CA VAL A 426 -23.57 9.65 0.96
C VAL A 426 -24.13 10.86 0.21
N GLY A 427 -23.28 11.71 -0.37
CA GLY A 427 -23.70 12.85 -1.18
C GLY A 427 -24.53 12.44 -2.41
N LEU A 428 -24.10 11.42 -3.13
CA LEU A 428 -24.82 10.86 -4.28
C LEU A 428 -26.19 10.29 -3.93
N LEU A 429 -26.28 9.53 -2.82
CA LEU A 429 -27.55 9.00 -2.34
C LEU A 429 -28.53 10.11 -1.97
N MET A 430 -28.05 11.22 -1.36
CA MET A 430 -28.88 12.38 -1.05
C MET A 430 -29.45 13.05 -2.33
N VAL A 431 -28.65 13.12 -3.39
CA VAL A 431 -29.10 13.66 -4.68
C VAL A 431 -30.05 12.69 -5.41
N ALA A 432 -29.87 11.37 -5.19
CA ALA A 432 -30.69 10.33 -5.80
C ALA A 432 -32.09 10.22 -5.19
N GLU A 433 -32.29 10.65 -3.93
CA GLU A 433 -33.63 10.65 -3.30
C GLU A 433 -34.54 11.68 -3.97
N PRO A 434 -35.67 11.29 -4.56
CA PRO A 434 -36.55 12.25 -5.21
C PRO A 434 -37.17 13.21 -4.18
N ALA A 435 -37.19 14.49 -4.50
CA ALA A 435 -37.90 15.55 -3.74
C ALA A 435 -39.40 15.22 -3.43
N ARG A 436 -39.91 14.16 -4.03
CA ARG A 436 -41.28 13.64 -3.83
C ARG A 436 -41.55 13.08 -2.42
N ARG A 437 -40.54 12.58 -1.68
CA ARG A 437 -40.75 12.16 -0.27
C ARG A 437 -41.09 13.36 0.62
N VAL A 438 -40.47 14.50 0.40
CA VAL A 438 -40.75 15.73 1.14
C VAL A 438 -42.13 16.29 0.79
N ALA A 439 -42.56 16.13 -0.46
CA ALA A 439 -43.92 16.50 -0.90
C ALA A 439 -44.98 15.49 -0.40
N GLY A 440 -44.66 14.21 -0.36
CA GLY A 440 -45.55 13.14 0.17
C GLY A 440 -45.74 13.22 1.67
N GLU A 441 -44.72 13.56 2.46
CA GLU A 441 -44.84 13.78 3.90
C GLU A 441 -45.65 15.06 4.23
N ARG A 442 -45.50 16.12 3.40
CA ARG A 442 -46.36 17.33 3.50
C ARG A 442 -47.79 17.10 3.06
N ALA A 443 -48.04 16.19 2.11
CA ALA A 443 -49.37 15.82 1.68
C ALA A 443 -50.05 14.82 2.64
N ALA A 444 -49.28 14.05 3.41
CA ALA A 444 -49.83 13.11 4.41
C ALA A 444 -50.13 13.76 5.77
N ALA A 445 -49.67 14.97 6.02
CA ALA A 445 -49.92 15.68 7.26
C ALA A 445 -51.38 16.03 7.54
N PRO A 446 -52.28 16.27 6.54
CA PRO A 446 -53.73 16.53 6.80
C PRO A 446 -54.55 15.27 7.06
N GLN A 447 -54.05 14.06 6.80
CA GLN A 447 -54.84 12.81 6.94
C GLN A 447 -54.76 12.17 8.34
N ALA A 448 -54.05 12.77 9.28
CA ALA A 448 -54.04 12.32 10.68
C ALA A 448 -55.39 12.60 11.45
N ALA A 449 -56.35 13.30 10.80
CA ALA A 449 -57.66 13.59 11.39
C ALA A 449 -58.75 12.60 10.99
N ALA A 450 -58.50 11.59 10.18
CA ALA A 450 -59.46 10.54 9.84
C ALA A 450 -59.33 9.38 10.83
N GLY A 451 -60.41 9.12 11.56
CA GLY A 451 -60.49 8.18 12.68
C GLY A 451 -60.18 6.72 12.37
N PRO A 452 -60.17 5.84 13.40
CA PRO A 452 -59.53 4.52 13.39
C PRO A 452 -60.21 3.40 12.59
N LYS A 453 -61.20 3.71 11.71
CA LYS A 453 -61.99 2.69 11.00
C LYS A 453 -61.54 2.33 9.56
N ALA A 454 -60.43 2.86 9.06
CA ALA A 454 -60.03 2.61 7.67
C ALA A 454 -58.75 1.71 7.52
N ARG A 455 -58.46 0.84 8.49
CA ARG A 455 -57.24 0.00 8.49
C ARG A 455 -57.44 -1.48 8.14
N THR A 456 -58.59 -1.87 7.65
CA THR A 456 -58.84 -3.25 7.22
C THR A 456 -58.92 -3.32 5.69
N GLY A 457 -57.77 -3.57 5.05
CA GLY A 457 -57.71 -3.81 3.60
C GLY A 457 -56.40 -3.45 2.92
N VAL A 458 -55.25 -3.79 3.57
CA VAL A 458 -53.98 -3.79 2.82
C VAL A 458 -53.95 -5.07 1.98
N GLY A 459 -54.61 -5.02 0.81
CA GLY A 459 -54.67 -6.13 -0.12
C GLY A 459 -53.28 -6.45 -0.69
N ALA A 460 -53.01 -7.70 -1.07
CA ALA A 460 -51.79 -8.21 -1.67
C ALA A 460 -51.25 -7.31 -2.83
N ARG A 461 -52.16 -6.59 -3.52
CA ARG A 461 -51.79 -5.63 -4.58
C ARG A 461 -51.02 -4.40 -4.08
N SER A 462 -51.34 -3.88 -2.86
CA SER A 462 -50.62 -2.74 -2.28
C SER A 462 -49.24 -3.17 -1.73
N ALA A 463 -49.13 -4.41 -1.22
CA ALA A 463 -47.87 -4.99 -0.80
C ALA A 463 -46.93 -5.21 -2.01
N LEU A 464 -47.47 -5.77 -3.11
CA LEU A 464 -46.70 -5.94 -4.35
C LEU A 464 -46.27 -4.60 -4.98
N ALA A 465 -47.12 -3.58 -4.95
CA ALA A 465 -46.79 -2.24 -5.43
C ALA A 465 -45.70 -1.59 -4.57
N SER A 466 -45.71 -1.79 -3.25
CA SER A 466 -44.69 -1.27 -2.34
C SER A 466 -43.35 -1.99 -2.52
N VAL A 467 -43.35 -3.30 -2.73
CA VAL A 467 -42.15 -4.08 -3.06
C VAL A 467 -41.54 -3.62 -4.39
N GLY A 468 -42.38 -3.45 -5.43
CA GLY A 468 -41.94 -2.95 -6.73
C GLY A 468 -41.35 -1.52 -6.68
N ALA A 469 -41.93 -0.65 -5.85
CA ALA A 469 -41.41 0.72 -5.64
C ALA A 469 -40.07 0.71 -4.90
N ASN A 470 -39.93 -0.18 -3.88
CA ASN A 470 -38.65 -0.33 -3.14
C ASN A 470 -37.56 -0.92 -4.01
N LEU A 471 -37.85 -1.94 -4.83
CA LEU A 471 -36.90 -2.51 -5.79
C LEU A 471 -36.45 -1.48 -6.83
N ARG A 472 -37.36 -0.68 -7.40
CA ARG A 472 -36.99 0.41 -8.31
C ARG A 472 -36.16 1.48 -7.61
N GLY A 473 -36.45 1.80 -6.34
CA GLY A 473 -35.67 2.74 -5.54
C GLY A 473 -34.26 2.21 -5.30
N GLY A 474 -34.13 0.95 -4.90
CA GLY A 474 -32.83 0.29 -4.69
C GLY A 474 -32.00 0.21 -5.96
N LEU A 475 -32.59 -0.23 -7.09
CA LEU A 475 -31.91 -0.28 -8.39
C LEU A 475 -31.42 1.12 -8.83
N ARG A 476 -32.26 2.15 -8.66
CA ARG A 476 -31.86 3.52 -8.96
C ARG A 476 -30.68 3.98 -8.09
N ALA A 477 -30.74 3.72 -6.78
CA ALA A 477 -29.67 4.06 -5.86
C ALA A 477 -28.36 3.37 -6.27
N GLN A 478 -28.44 2.08 -6.63
CA GLN A 478 -27.30 1.30 -7.08
C GLN A 478 -26.69 1.83 -8.38
N VAL A 479 -27.52 2.16 -9.36
CA VAL A 479 -27.07 2.76 -10.63
C VAL A 479 -26.39 4.10 -10.38
N VAL A 480 -27.00 4.96 -9.55
CA VAL A 480 -26.43 6.27 -9.22
C VAL A 480 -25.11 6.13 -8.45
N ALA A 481 -25.03 5.21 -7.49
CA ALA A 481 -23.80 4.95 -6.77
C ALA A 481 -22.70 4.41 -7.71
N SER A 482 -23.01 3.40 -8.52
CA SER A 482 -22.02 2.78 -9.43
C SER A 482 -21.49 3.78 -10.47
N ILE A 483 -22.35 4.53 -11.13
CA ILE A 483 -21.93 5.52 -12.14
C ILE A 483 -21.29 6.74 -11.48
N GLY A 484 -21.85 7.21 -10.37
CA GLY A 484 -21.38 8.41 -9.71
C GLY A 484 -20.04 8.25 -8.98
N LEU A 485 -19.74 7.04 -8.48
CA LEU A 485 -18.46 6.74 -7.85
C LEU A 485 -17.40 6.27 -8.85
N ALA A 486 -17.78 5.89 -10.08
CA ALA A 486 -16.84 5.40 -11.09
C ALA A 486 -15.64 6.35 -11.34
N PRO A 487 -15.80 7.67 -11.46
CA PRO A 487 -14.67 8.58 -11.61
C PRO A 487 -13.71 8.54 -10.42
N LEU A 488 -14.23 8.49 -9.19
CA LEU A 488 -13.41 8.39 -7.97
C LEU A 488 -12.71 7.03 -7.85
N THR A 489 -13.39 5.95 -8.24
CA THR A 489 -12.77 4.61 -8.23
C THR A 489 -11.67 4.49 -9.28
N LEU A 490 -11.85 5.09 -10.46
CA LEU A 490 -10.79 5.18 -11.48
C LEU A 490 -9.59 5.98 -10.99
N VAL A 491 -9.81 7.12 -10.37
CA VAL A 491 -8.73 7.94 -9.78
C VAL A 491 -7.97 7.16 -8.69
N ALA A 492 -8.71 6.41 -7.86
CA ALA A 492 -8.12 5.74 -6.70
C ALA A 492 -7.48 4.39 -7.01
N PHE A 493 -8.06 3.63 -7.94
CA PHE A 493 -7.69 2.22 -8.17
C PHE A 493 -7.32 1.92 -9.62
N GLN A 494 -7.49 2.86 -10.55
CA GLN A 494 -7.22 2.70 -11.99
C GLN A 494 -7.96 1.51 -12.61
N GLN A 495 -9.04 1.08 -11.96
CA GLN A 495 -9.84 -0.08 -12.34
C GLN A 495 -11.33 0.22 -12.18
N VAL A 496 -12.13 -0.26 -13.12
CA VAL A 496 -13.60 -0.28 -13.05
C VAL A 496 -14.10 -1.69 -13.35
N SER A 497 -15.00 -2.17 -12.49
CA SER A 497 -15.71 -3.43 -12.76
C SER A 497 -16.94 -3.16 -13.62
N LEU A 498 -16.98 -3.75 -14.81
CA LEU A 498 -18.16 -3.69 -15.69
C LEU A 498 -19.29 -4.59 -15.21
N VAL A 499 -18.95 -5.72 -14.57
CA VAL A 499 -19.93 -6.62 -13.94
C VAL A 499 -20.38 -6.15 -12.57
N GLY A 500 -19.75 -5.09 -12.05
CA GLY A 500 -19.95 -4.59 -10.68
C GLY A 500 -21.39 -4.21 -10.38
N LEU A 501 -22.12 -3.66 -11.35
CA LEU A 501 -23.55 -3.33 -11.15
C LEU A 501 -24.37 -4.60 -10.84
N ALA A 502 -24.19 -5.66 -11.64
CA ALA A 502 -24.88 -6.94 -11.46
C ALA A 502 -24.44 -7.63 -10.16
N ALA A 503 -23.13 -7.62 -9.90
CA ALA A 503 -22.57 -8.19 -8.68
C ALA A 503 -23.11 -7.52 -7.42
N ASN A 504 -23.10 -6.18 -7.36
CA ASN A 504 -23.55 -5.43 -6.19
C ASN A 504 -25.08 -5.51 -5.98
N LEU A 505 -25.84 -5.58 -7.07
CA LEU A 505 -27.31 -5.74 -6.95
C LEU A 505 -27.71 -7.02 -6.18
N VAL A 506 -26.88 -8.06 -6.29
CA VAL A 506 -27.06 -9.34 -5.57
C VAL A 506 -26.29 -9.34 -4.27
N ALA A 507 -25.02 -8.98 -4.28
CA ALA A 507 -24.12 -9.14 -3.15
C ALA A 507 -24.47 -8.19 -1.99
N GLU A 508 -24.78 -6.92 -2.27
CA GLU A 508 -25.01 -5.91 -1.24
C GLU A 508 -26.20 -6.26 -0.33
N PRO A 509 -27.43 -6.55 -0.85
CA PRO A 509 -28.52 -6.95 0.01
C PRO A 509 -28.27 -8.31 0.66
N TRP A 510 -27.64 -9.26 -0.03
CA TRP A 510 -27.39 -10.60 0.50
C TRP A 510 -26.38 -10.57 1.65
N VAL A 511 -25.26 -9.92 1.48
CA VAL A 511 -24.26 -9.77 2.55
C VAL A 511 -24.83 -8.99 3.73
N THR A 512 -25.50 -7.86 3.45
CA THR A 512 -25.98 -6.97 4.51
C THR A 512 -27.14 -7.55 5.30
N LEU A 513 -28.12 -8.19 4.65
CA LEU A 513 -29.36 -8.62 5.30
C LEU A 513 -29.33 -10.09 5.75
N VAL A 514 -28.47 -10.93 5.19
CA VAL A 514 -28.42 -12.37 5.49
C VAL A 514 -27.10 -12.74 6.13
N VAL A 515 -25.99 -12.54 5.41
CA VAL A 515 -24.67 -13.05 5.87
C VAL A 515 -24.21 -12.32 7.13
N THR A 516 -24.14 -11.00 7.10
CA THR A 516 -23.64 -10.20 8.24
C THR A 516 -24.47 -10.41 9.52
N PRO A 517 -25.81 -10.37 9.51
CA PRO A 517 -26.60 -10.67 10.70
C PRO A 517 -26.38 -12.08 11.24
N LEU A 518 -26.34 -13.11 10.37
CA LEU A 518 -26.05 -14.48 10.78
C LEU A 518 -24.65 -14.61 11.41
N THR A 519 -23.67 -13.95 10.80
CA THR A 519 -22.28 -13.96 11.30
C THR A 519 -22.18 -13.33 12.68
N LEU A 520 -22.81 -12.16 12.88
CA LEU A 520 -22.81 -11.45 14.16
C LEU A 520 -23.63 -12.16 15.25
N LEU A 521 -24.78 -12.71 14.91
CA LEU A 521 -25.56 -13.54 15.83
C LEU A 521 -24.80 -14.82 16.20
N GLY A 522 -23.98 -15.34 15.30
CA GLY A 522 -23.12 -16.48 15.53
C GLY A 522 -22.08 -16.25 16.65
N ILE A 523 -21.75 -14.99 16.98
CA ILE A 523 -20.90 -14.68 18.13
C ILE A 523 -21.52 -15.16 19.44
N ALA A 524 -22.86 -14.97 19.57
CA ALA A 524 -23.61 -15.46 20.70
C ALA A 524 -24.06 -16.94 20.55
N LEU A 525 -24.30 -17.38 19.32
CA LEU A 525 -24.80 -18.70 18.97
C LEU A 525 -23.92 -19.32 17.85
N PRO A 526 -22.77 -19.93 18.16
CA PRO A 526 -21.82 -20.44 17.17
C PRO A 526 -22.40 -21.40 16.11
N LEU A 527 -23.53 -22.08 16.42
CA LEU A 527 -24.29 -22.91 15.47
C LEU A 527 -24.76 -22.16 14.21
N LEU A 528 -24.80 -20.83 14.24
CA LEU A 528 -25.19 -20.00 13.08
C LEU A 528 -24.04 -19.78 12.10
N TRP A 529 -22.79 -19.98 12.48
CA TRP A 529 -21.65 -19.79 11.57
C TRP A 529 -21.62 -20.76 10.39
N PRO A 530 -21.88 -22.08 10.56
CA PRO A 530 -22.04 -22.96 9.41
C PRO A 530 -23.19 -22.56 8.48
N LEU A 531 -24.28 -22.01 9.02
CA LEU A 531 -25.38 -21.48 8.22
C LEU A 531 -24.97 -20.21 7.46
N ALA A 532 -24.23 -19.31 8.10
CA ALA A 532 -23.68 -18.11 7.46
C ALA A 532 -22.71 -18.50 6.33
N ALA A 533 -21.82 -19.47 6.56
CA ALA A 533 -20.93 -20.00 5.53
C ALA A 533 -21.70 -20.64 4.37
N PHE A 534 -22.73 -21.43 4.67
CA PHE A 534 -23.59 -22.02 3.66
C PHE A 534 -24.31 -20.95 2.82
N ALA A 535 -24.81 -19.88 3.46
CA ALA A 535 -25.45 -18.77 2.76
C ALA A 535 -24.47 -17.96 1.90
N LEU A 536 -23.19 -17.90 2.28
CA LEU A 536 -22.16 -17.16 1.54
C LEU A 536 -21.64 -17.90 0.30
N LYS A 537 -21.58 -19.24 0.32
CA LYS A 537 -21.03 -20.05 -0.79
C LYS A 537 -21.65 -19.79 -2.17
N PRO A 538 -23.01 -19.74 -2.31
CA PRO A 538 -23.62 -19.42 -3.60
C PRO A 538 -23.19 -18.05 -4.14
N LEU A 539 -23.04 -17.08 -3.24
CA LEU A 539 -22.57 -15.75 -3.61
C LEU A 539 -21.11 -15.80 -4.09
N LEU A 540 -20.21 -16.48 -3.36
CA LEU A 540 -18.82 -16.65 -3.79
C LEU A 540 -18.72 -17.33 -5.15
N TRP A 541 -19.51 -18.37 -5.39
CA TRP A 541 -19.59 -19.03 -6.68
C TRP A 541 -20.07 -18.07 -7.80
N PHE A 542 -21.13 -17.32 -7.54
CA PHE A 542 -21.66 -16.32 -8.48
C PHE A 542 -20.62 -15.25 -8.82
N LEU A 543 -19.92 -14.71 -7.80
CA LEU A 543 -18.88 -13.72 -8.00
C LEU A 543 -17.67 -14.31 -8.78
N ALA A 544 -17.25 -15.53 -8.44
CA ALA A 544 -16.21 -16.21 -9.19
C ALA A 544 -16.59 -16.47 -10.65
N TRP A 545 -17.86 -16.78 -10.90
CA TRP A 545 -18.38 -16.92 -12.28
C TRP A 545 -18.33 -15.59 -13.04
N LEU A 546 -18.79 -14.49 -12.43
CA LEU A 546 -18.71 -13.16 -13.04
C LEU A 546 -17.25 -12.71 -13.28
N ALA A 547 -16.35 -13.02 -12.36
CA ALA A 547 -14.94 -12.65 -12.47
C ALA A 547 -14.20 -13.33 -13.63
N ARG A 548 -14.73 -14.44 -14.16
CA ARG A 548 -14.16 -15.15 -15.31
C ARG A 548 -14.41 -14.48 -16.65
N TRP A 549 -15.31 -13.51 -16.71
CA TRP A 549 -15.60 -12.82 -17.96
C TRP A 549 -14.39 -11.95 -18.36
N PRO A 550 -13.97 -11.96 -19.64
CA PRO A 550 -12.78 -11.22 -20.08
C PRO A 550 -12.81 -9.72 -19.78
N LEU A 551 -14.02 -9.16 -19.74
CA LEU A 551 -14.28 -7.75 -19.46
C LEU A 551 -14.92 -7.55 -18.07
N ALA A 552 -14.74 -8.46 -17.12
CA ALA A 552 -15.27 -8.29 -15.77
C ALA A 552 -14.75 -7.00 -15.13
N SER A 553 -13.48 -6.70 -15.36
CA SER A 553 -12.86 -5.44 -14.94
C SER A 553 -11.98 -4.87 -16.06
N VAL A 554 -11.96 -3.56 -16.15
CA VAL A 554 -11.12 -2.83 -17.11
C VAL A 554 -10.14 -1.97 -16.32
N HIS A 555 -8.86 -2.15 -16.62
CA HIS A 555 -7.79 -1.30 -16.09
C HIS A 555 -7.58 -0.12 -17.05
N VAL A 556 -7.41 1.05 -16.49
CA VAL A 556 -7.22 2.29 -17.23
C VAL A 556 -5.88 2.89 -16.81
N ALA A 557 -5.09 3.33 -17.77
CA ALA A 557 -3.83 4.01 -17.49
C ALA A 557 -4.02 5.25 -16.61
N THR A 558 -2.97 5.63 -15.89
CA THR A 558 -3.00 6.85 -15.08
C THR A 558 -3.25 8.06 -15.96
N ALA A 559 -4.35 8.75 -15.68
CA ALA A 559 -4.73 9.95 -16.41
C ALA A 559 -3.95 11.18 -15.88
N PRO A 560 -3.62 12.15 -16.72
CA PRO A 560 -3.01 13.40 -16.29
C PRO A 560 -3.96 14.21 -15.40
N ASP A 561 -3.41 15.07 -14.54
CA ASP A 561 -4.17 15.81 -13.51
C ASP A 561 -5.39 16.59 -14.05
N TRP A 562 -5.26 17.18 -15.24
CA TRP A 562 -6.39 17.88 -15.87
C TRP A 562 -7.54 16.94 -16.25
N ALA A 563 -7.22 15.70 -16.69
CA ALA A 563 -8.22 14.69 -17.03
C ALA A 563 -8.88 14.10 -15.77
N LEU A 564 -8.13 13.99 -14.66
CA LEU A 564 -8.69 13.66 -13.35
C LEU A 564 -9.70 14.73 -12.92
N ALA A 565 -9.33 16.00 -12.99
CA ALA A 565 -10.22 17.11 -12.66
C ALA A 565 -11.46 17.17 -13.57
N ALA A 566 -11.28 16.99 -14.87
CA ALA A 566 -12.37 16.92 -15.85
C ALA A 566 -13.31 15.75 -15.57
N GLY A 567 -12.74 14.57 -15.29
CA GLY A 567 -13.50 13.35 -14.97
C GLY A 567 -14.34 13.50 -13.70
N LEU A 568 -13.78 14.08 -12.65
CA LEU A 568 -14.51 14.37 -11.40
C LEU A 568 -15.63 15.38 -11.62
N ALA A 569 -15.38 16.45 -12.38
CA ALA A 569 -16.41 17.44 -12.76
C ALA A 569 -17.49 16.81 -13.63
N GLY A 570 -17.11 15.95 -14.59
CA GLY A 570 -18.03 15.19 -15.43
C GLY A 570 -18.93 14.27 -14.64
N GLY A 571 -18.38 13.51 -13.70
CA GLY A 571 -19.14 12.67 -12.79
C GLY A 571 -20.13 13.46 -11.93
N ALA A 572 -19.69 14.59 -11.39
CA ALA A 572 -20.57 15.49 -10.64
C ALA A 572 -21.71 16.02 -11.51
N LEU A 573 -21.42 16.45 -12.75
CA LEU A 573 -22.44 16.94 -13.69
C LEU A 573 -23.49 15.88 -14.03
N LEU A 574 -23.08 14.63 -14.22
CA LEU A 574 -23.99 13.51 -14.50
C LEU A 574 -24.97 13.25 -13.35
N MET A 575 -24.52 13.48 -12.11
CA MET A 575 -25.30 13.18 -10.90
C MET A 575 -26.22 14.32 -10.48
N LEU A 576 -25.91 15.58 -10.81
CA LEU A 576 -26.72 16.72 -10.47
C LEU A 576 -28.08 16.67 -11.19
N PRO A 577 -29.17 17.16 -10.57
CA PRO A 577 -30.52 17.20 -11.17
C PRO A 577 -30.63 18.32 -12.20
N LEU A 578 -29.78 18.27 -13.23
CA LEU A 578 -29.71 19.24 -14.33
C LEU A 578 -30.45 18.72 -15.57
N PRO A 579 -30.82 19.58 -16.52
CA PRO A 579 -31.35 19.18 -17.81
C PRO A 579 -30.45 18.15 -18.50
N TRP A 580 -31.03 17.16 -19.19
CA TRP A 580 -30.29 16.06 -19.77
C TRP A 580 -29.16 16.51 -20.75
N ARG A 581 -29.38 17.63 -21.47
CA ARG A 581 -28.37 18.24 -22.36
C ARG A 581 -27.12 18.69 -21.60
N VAL A 582 -27.27 19.27 -20.43
CA VAL A 582 -26.15 19.71 -19.57
C VAL A 582 -25.48 18.49 -18.95
N ARG A 583 -26.27 17.50 -18.53
CA ARG A 583 -25.73 16.23 -18.03
C ARG A 583 -24.94 15.48 -19.11
N GLY A 584 -25.36 15.57 -20.39
CA GLY A 584 -24.63 15.03 -21.52
C GLY A 584 -23.18 15.55 -21.65
N LEU A 585 -22.91 16.80 -21.26
CA LEU A 585 -21.54 17.32 -21.19
C LEU A 585 -20.67 16.57 -20.16
N GLY A 586 -21.28 16.00 -19.12
CA GLY A 586 -20.56 15.20 -18.16
C GLY A 586 -19.94 13.95 -18.79
N THR A 587 -20.57 13.35 -19.78
CA THR A 587 -19.99 12.18 -20.50
C THR A 587 -18.74 12.57 -21.30
N THR A 588 -18.74 13.74 -21.94
CA THR A 588 -17.57 14.23 -22.68
C THR A 588 -16.40 14.55 -21.75
N LEU A 589 -16.69 15.08 -20.57
CA LEU A 589 -15.67 15.34 -19.55
C LEU A 589 -15.08 14.07 -18.92
N LEU A 590 -15.82 12.96 -18.95
CA LEU A 590 -15.33 11.66 -18.49
C LEU A 590 -14.40 10.96 -19.50
N LEU A 591 -14.52 11.27 -20.80
CA LEU A 591 -13.76 10.57 -21.84
C LEU A 591 -12.24 10.60 -21.62
N PRO A 592 -11.59 11.73 -21.29
CA PRO A 592 -10.14 11.77 -21.05
C PRO A 592 -9.70 10.94 -19.82
N LEU A 593 -10.59 10.73 -18.86
CA LEU A 593 -10.34 9.86 -17.71
C LEU A 593 -10.48 8.38 -18.07
N LEU A 594 -11.47 8.01 -18.90
CA LEU A 594 -11.72 6.65 -19.35
C LEU A 594 -10.75 6.18 -20.44
N TRP A 595 -10.24 7.12 -21.22
CA TRP A 595 -9.31 6.88 -22.33
C TRP A 595 -8.16 7.87 -22.30
N PRO A 596 -7.28 7.77 -21.29
CA PRO A 596 -6.17 8.71 -21.17
C PRO A 596 -5.17 8.52 -22.31
N PHE A 597 -4.62 9.62 -22.76
CA PHE A 597 -3.52 9.59 -23.71
C PHE A 597 -2.24 9.10 -23.01
N VAL A 598 -1.75 7.95 -23.43
CA VAL A 598 -0.48 7.39 -22.94
C VAL A 598 0.64 7.81 -23.88
N ALA A 599 1.53 8.66 -23.39
CA ALA A 599 2.72 9.04 -24.16
C ALA A 599 3.62 7.83 -24.37
N ARG A 600 4.03 7.58 -25.60
CA ARG A 600 4.97 6.53 -25.98
C ARG A 600 6.23 7.13 -26.60
N PRO A 601 7.39 6.44 -26.54
CA PRO A 601 8.58 6.88 -27.23
C PRO A 601 8.31 7.05 -28.73
N SER A 602 8.95 8.02 -29.35
CA SER A 602 8.95 8.11 -30.82
C SER A 602 9.76 6.97 -31.45
N ASP A 603 9.48 6.68 -32.71
CA ASP A 603 10.23 5.67 -33.46
C ASP A 603 11.74 5.89 -33.36
N GLY A 604 12.48 4.81 -33.20
CA GLY A 604 13.91 4.82 -33.00
C GLY A 604 14.37 5.12 -31.59
N ARG A 605 13.47 5.44 -30.66
CA ARG A 605 13.78 5.70 -29.25
C ARG A 605 13.13 4.69 -28.33
N PHE A 606 13.74 4.50 -27.15
CA PHE A 606 13.18 3.66 -26.11
C PHE A 606 13.09 4.42 -24.76
N GLU A 607 12.22 3.93 -23.92
CA GLU A 607 12.11 4.30 -22.52
C GLU A 607 12.54 3.11 -21.68
N LEU A 608 13.23 3.36 -20.58
CA LEU A 608 13.67 2.34 -19.63
C LEU A 608 13.18 2.67 -18.24
N VAL A 609 12.58 1.68 -17.58
CA VAL A 609 12.16 1.77 -16.17
C VAL A 609 12.83 0.64 -15.41
N ALA A 610 13.83 0.97 -14.60
CA ALA A 610 14.35 0.05 -13.58
C ALA A 610 13.43 0.15 -12.37
N ALA A 611 12.56 -0.84 -12.20
CA ALA A 611 11.55 -0.84 -11.14
C ALA A 611 12.21 -1.07 -9.78
N ASP A 612 11.64 -0.46 -8.74
CA ASP A 612 12.01 -0.75 -7.36
C ASP A 612 11.27 -2.01 -6.90
N VAL A 613 11.95 -3.14 -6.96
CA VAL A 613 11.41 -4.44 -6.52
C VAL A 613 12.04 -4.93 -5.21
N GLY A 614 12.79 -4.05 -4.54
CA GLY A 614 13.63 -4.41 -3.41
C GLY A 614 14.89 -5.13 -3.88
N GLN A 615 15.26 -6.25 -3.24
CA GLN A 615 16.39 -7.07 -3.69
C GLN A 615 15.95 -7.89 -4.89
N GLY A 616 16.53 -7.64 -6.08
CA GLY A 616 16.23 -8.34 -7.32
C GLY A 616 16.20 -7.40 -8.52
N THR A 617 16.03 -7.95 -9.70
CA THR A 617 16.03 -7.20 -10.96
C THR A 617 14.66 -7.23 -11.63
N ALA A 618 14.19 -6.07 -12.11
CA ALA A 618 13.07 -5.96 -13.03
C ALA A 618 13.19 -4.65 -13.83
N VAL A 619 13.31 -4.77 -15.14
CA VAL A 619 13.48 -3.63 -16.04
C VAL A 619 12.48 -3.70 -17.19
N LEU A 620 11.69 -2.63 -17.35
CA LEU A 620 10.80 -2.47 -18.49
C LEU A 620 11.55 -1.67 -19.58
N VAL A 621 11.56 -2.17 -20.79
CA VAL A 621 12.04 -1.44 -21.97
C VAL A 621 10.88 -1.29 -22.94
N ARG A 622 10.47 -0.03 -23.14
CA ARG A 622 9.32 0.31 -24.00
C ARG A 622 9.78 1.06 -25.24
N THR A 623 9.33 0.60 -26.39
CA THR A 623 9.46 1.30 -27.68
C THR A 623 8.13 1.94 -28.08
N HIS A 624 7.95 2.38 -29.31
CA HIS A 624 6.69 2.99 -29.73
C HIS A 624 5.50 2.04 -29.60
N ALA A 625 5.63 0.79 -30.08
CA ALA A 625 4.53 -0.16 -30.09
C ALA A 625 4.77 -1.38 -29.17
N HIS A 626 5.99 -1.64 -28.70
CA HIS A 626 6.35 -2.88 -28.02
C HIS A 626 6.87 -2.68 -26.60
N LEU A 627 6.69 -3.71 -25.76
CA LEU A 627 7.19 -3.78 -24.40
C LEU A 627 8.01 -5.05 -24.19
N LEU A 628 9.24 -4.90 -23.69
CA LEU A 628 10.06 -5.96 -23.14
C LEU A 628 10.12 -5.82 -21.62
N LEU A 629 9.88 -6.92 -20.91
CA LEU A 629 10.14 -7.03 -19.48
C LEU A 629 11.36 -7.93 -19.26
N PHE A 630 12.43 -7.35 -18.71
CA PHE A 630 13.66 -8.06 -18.37
C PHE A 630 13.67 -8.34 -16.87
N ASP A 631 13.59 -9.60 -16.49
CA ASP A 631 13.40 -10.12 -15.13
C ASP A 631 12.12 -9.60 -14.45
N THR A 632 11.77 -10.19 -13.32
CA THR A 632 10.48 -9.98 -12.67
C THR A 632 10.57 -9.77 -11.17
N GLY A 633 11.78 -9.62 -10.64
CA GLY A 633 12.01 -9.41 -9.21
C GLY A 633 11.72 -10.64 -8.34
N PRO A 634 11.75 -10.47 -7.01
CA PRO A 634 11.71 -11.56 -6.05
C PRO A 634 10.31 -12.10 -5.78
N ARG A 635 10.30 -13.31 -5.22
CA ARG A 635 9.15 -13.89 -4.55
C ARG A 635 9.25 -13.64 -3.05
N PHE A 636 8.17 -13.14 -2.45
CA PHE A 636 8.09 -12.81 -1.02
C PHE A 636 7.38 -13.91 -0.20
N GLY A 637 6.49 -14.70 -0.83
CA GLY A 637 5.71 -15.78 -0.24
C GLY A 637 5.12 -16.68 -1.32
N GLU A 638 4.24 -17.60 -0.97
CA GLU A 638 3.64 -18.51 -1.96
C GLU A 638 2.76 -17.76 -2.98
N ASP A 639 1.86 -16.91 -2.49
CA ASP A 639 0.98 -16.08 -3.30
C ASP A 639 1.41 -14.61 -3.40
N ASN A 640 2.64 -14.30 -3.04
CA ASN A 640 3.13 -12.94 -2.88
C ASN A 640 4.51 -12.76 -3.55
N ASP A 641 4.53 -12.03 -4.66
CA ASP A 641 5.72 -11.77 -5.47
C ASP A 641 5.74 -10.34 -6.04
N ALA A 642 6.90 -9.94 -6.59
CA ALA A 642 7.09 -8.64 -7.19
C ALA A 642 6.26 -8.43 -8.46
N GLY A 643 6.02 -9.49 -9.24
CA GLY A 643 5.17 -9.46 -10.43
C GLY A 643 3.77 -8.98 -10.08
N ARG A 644 3.15 -9.62 -9.09
CA ARG A 644 1.78 -9.33 -8.65
C ARG A 644 1.66 -7.99 -7.92
N ARG A 645 2.59 -7.70 -7.01
CA ARG A 645 2.49 -6.52 -6.13
C ARG A 645 2.98 -5.23 -6.75
N LEU A 646 3.98 -5.30 -7.61
CA LEU A 646 4.73 -4.14 -8.07
C LEU A 646 4.64 -3.97 -9.59
N LEU A 647 4.94 -5.01 -10.37
CA LEU A 647 5.08 -4.89 -11.82
C LEU A 647 3.74 -4.82 -12.54
N LEU A 648 2.76 -5.68 -12.21
CA LEU A 648 1.42 -5.63 -12.81
C LEU A 648 0.75 -4.28 -12.59
N PRO A 649 0.67 -3.72 -11.35
CA PRO A 649 0.13 -2.38 -11.16
C PRO A 649 0.90 -1.30 -11.92
N LEU A 650 2.24 -1.39 -11.96
CA LEU A 650 3.09 -0.45 -12.70
C LEU A 650 2.79 -0.46 -14.20
N MET A 651 2.70 -1.65 -14.81
CA MET A 651 2.41 -1.79 -16.23
C MET A 651 0.99 -1.35 -16.58
N GLN A 652 0.00 -1.74 -15.76
CA GLN A 652 -1.39 -1.33 -15.93
C GLN A 652 -1.56 0.19 -15.81
N ALA A 653 -0.93 0.81 -14.82
CA ALA A 653 -0.92 2.26 -14.66
C ALA A 653 -0.31 3.00 -15.85
N ARG A 654 0.64 2.37 -16.52
CA ARG A 654 1.29 2.87 -17.74
C ARG A 654 0.53 2.53 -19.03
N GLY A 655 -0.63 1.87 -18.92
CA GLY A 655 -1.48 1.51 -20.05
C GLY A 655 -0.92 0.38 -20.93
N GLU A 656 -0.11 -0.50 -20.35
CA GLU A 656 0.40 -1.66 -21.08
C GLU A 656 -0.66 -2.77 -21.11
N ALA A 657 -1.00 -3.21 -22.30
CA ALA A 657 -1.99 -4.26 -22.50
C ALA A 657 -1.38 -5.68 -22.44
N GLY A 658 -0.07 -5.80 -22.60
CA GLY A 658 0.67 -7.06 -22.63
C GLY A 658 2.17 -6.82 -22.62
N VAL A 659 2.94 -7.91 -22.59
CA VAL A 659 4.39 -7.96 -22.68
C VAL A 659 4.74 -8.73 -23.94
N ASP A 660 5.37 -8.10 -24.94
CA ASP A 660 5.74 -8.78 -26.19
C ASP A 660 6.84 -9.82 -25.97
N VAL A 661 7.84 -9.45 -25.14
CA VAL A 661 8.90 -10.38 -24.70
C VAL A 661 9.09 -10.29 -23.21
N LEU A 662 8.87 -11.41 -22.53
CA LEU A 662 9.36 -11.64 -21.17
C LEU A 662 10.75 -12.27 -21.29
N MET A 663 11.78 -11.57 -20.83
CA MET A 663 13.15 -12.08 -20.81
C MET A 663 13.56 -12.36 -19.37
N LEU A 664 13.92 -13.62 -19.08
CA LEU A 664 14.40 -14.06 -17.76
C LEU A 664 15.88 -14.35 -17.86
N SER A 665 16.68 -13.56 -17.16
CA SER A 665 18.15 -13.61 -17.27
C SER A 665 18.72 -14.95 -16.84
N HIS A 666 18.27 -15.45 -15.67
CA HIS A 666 18.67 -16.74 -15.10
C HIS A 666 17.61 -17.25 -14.09
N ALA A 667 17.89 -18.35 -13.38
CA ALA A 667 16.86 -19.06 -12.62
C ALA A 667 16.68 -18.61 -11.15
N ASP A 668 17.46 -17.64 -10.68
CA ASP A 668 17.43 -17.26 -9.26
C ASP A 668 16.15 -16.51 -8.89
N ALA A 669 15.70 -16.71 -7.64
CA ALA A 669 14.37 -16.29 -7.20
C ALA A 669 14.14 -14.78 -7.23
N ASP A 670 15.19 -13.99 -7.14
CA ASP A 670 15.14 -12.52 -7.20
C ASP A 670 15.12 -11.96 -8.64
N HIS A 671 15.12 -12.85 -9.64
CA HIS A 671 14.94 -12.53 -11.06
C HIS A 671 13.67 -13.13 -11.65
N VAL A 672 13.33 -14.39 -11.29
CA VAL A 672 12.15 -15.07 -11.85
C VAL A 672 10.94 -15.10 -10.92
N GLY A 673 11.07 -14.57 -9.70
CA GLY A 673 10.07 -14.75 -8.65
C GLY A 673 8.67 -14.27 -9.02
N GLY A 674 8.55 -13.20 -9.80
CA GLY A 674 7.29 -12.65 -10.27
C GLY A 674 6.79 -13.16 -11.62
N ALA A 675 7.56 -14.01 -12.31
CA ALA A 675 7.28 -14.38 -13.72
C ALA A 675 5.95 -15.09 -13.90
N GLN A 676 5.63 -16.04 -13.03
CA GLN A 676 4.36 -16.79 -13.12
C GLN A 676 3.16 -15.85 -12.97
N SER A 677 3.23 -14.89 -12.02
CA SER A 677 2.16 -13.90 -11.83
C SER A 677 1.93 -13.01 -13.06
N ILE A 678 2.99 -12.67 -13.78
CA ILE A 678 2.89 -11.91 -15.04
C ILE A 678 2.23 -12.77 -16.12
N ILE A 679 2.69 -14.02 -16.32
CA ILE A 679 2.18 -14.94 -17.34
C ILE A 679 0.69 -15.22 -17.14
N ASP A 680 0.26 -15.38 -15.87
CA ASP A 680 -1.13 -15.73 -15.56
C ASP A 680 -2.11 -14.56 -15.74
N ARG A 681 -1.62 -13.32 -15.66
CA ARG A 681 -2.48 -12.12 -15.52
C ARG A 681 -2.35 -11.11 -16.65
N MET A 682 -1.36 -11.27 -17.51
CA MET A 682 -1.12 -10.35 -18.62
C MET A 682 -0.73 -11.17 -19.88
N PRO A 683 -1.23 -10.80 -21.06
CA PRO A 683 -0.78 -11.43 -22.29
C PRO A 683 0.74 -11.31 -22.46
N VAL A 684 1.42 -12.43 -22.63
CA VAL A 684 2.86 -12.50 -22.93
C VAL A 684 3.05 -13.12 -24.30
N GLY A 685 3.70 -12.39 -25.21
CA GLY A 685 3.89 -12.83 -26.60
C GLY A 685 4.91 -13.97 -26.72
N SER A 686 6.04 -13.87 -26.00
CA SER A 686 7.09 -14.91 -26.00
C SER A 686 7.95 -14.83 -24.76
N LEU A 687 8.55 -15.97 -24.39
CA LEU A 687 9.52 -16.10 -23.31
C LEU A 687 10.92 -16.29 -23.91
N ARG A 688 11.86 -15.43 -23.52
CA ARG A 688 13.29 -15.62 -23.77
C ARG A 688 14.02 -15.85 -22.46
N SER A 689 14.82 -16.90 -22.34
CA SER A 689 15.45 -17.17 -21.06
C SER A 689 16.66 -18.09 -21.18
N SER A 690 17.49 -18.12 -20.11
CA SER A 690 18.52 -19.13 -19.92
C SER A 690 18.05 -20.32 -19.07
N LEU A 691 16.77 -20.42 -18.76
CA LEU A 691 16.20 -21.46 -17.90
C LEU A 691 16.40 -22.87 -18.49
N ALA A 692 16.72 -23.82 -17.63
CA ALA A 692 16.87 -25.23 -17.99
C ALA A 692 15.54 -25.81 -18.56
N PRO A 693 15.60 -26.85 -19.43
CA PRO A 693 14.41 -27.43 -20.05
C PRO A 693 13.32 -27.89 -19.07
N GLY A 694 13.70 -28.35 -17.87
CA GLY A 694 12.76 -28.80 -16.83
C GLY A 694 12.21 -27.70 -15.92
N ASN A 695 12.51 -26.43 -16.15
CA ASN A 695 11.99 -25.34 -15.31
C ASN A 695 10.48 -25.15 -15.51
N PRO A 696 9.65 -25.07 -14.45
CA PRO A 696 8.20 -24.92 -14.54
C PRO A 696 7.75 -23.74 -15.40
N LEU A 697 8.47 -22.62 -15.39
CA LEU A 697 8.14 -21.43 -16.21
C LEU A 697 8.18 -21.71 -17.72
N ARG A 698 8.94 -22.73 -18.16
CA ARG A 698 8.96 -23.17 -19.58
C ARG A 698 7.82 -24.12 -19.95
N ALA A 699 7.13 -24.68 -18.95
CA ALA A 699 5.97 -25.53 -19.19
C ALA A 699 4.71 -24.74 -19.59
N ASN A 700 4.72 -23.42 -19.45
CA ASN A 700 3.67 -22.55 -19.97
C ASN A 700 3.62 -22.64 -21.53
N ALA A 701 2.43 -22.53 -22.10
CA ALA A 701 2.20 -22.64 -23.56
C ALA A 701 2.72 -21.40 -24.34
N LEU A 702 3.82 -20.78 -23.89
CA LEU A 702 4.45 -19.62 -24.51
C LEU A 702 5.55 -20.06 -25.49
N PRO A 703 5.68 -19.40 -26.66
CA PRO A 703 6.85 -19.56 -27.51
C PRO A 703 8.12 -19.25 -26.72
N HIS A 704 9.00 -20.23 -26.56
CA HIS A 704 10.24 -20.08 -25.81
C HIS A 704 11.45 -20.08 -26.73
N THR A 705 12.37 -19.13 -26.51
CA THR A 705 13.68 -19.08 -27.17
C THR A 705 14.78 -18.99 -26.11
N ALA A 706 15.77 -19.89 -26.16
CA ALA A 706 16.92 -19.79 -25.29
C ALA A 706 17.76 -18.57 -25.66
N CYS A 707 18.22 -17.82 -24.65
CA CYS A 707 19.15 -16.72 -24.84
C CYS A 707 20.47 -17.27 -25.39
N THR A 708 20.94 -16.73 -26.51
CA THR A 708 22.25 -17.10 -27.04
C THR A 708 22.91 -15.87 -27.68
N ALA A 709 24.15 -15.63 -27.35
CA ALA A 709 24.95 -14.56 -27.90
C ALA A 709 24.93 -14.58 -29.44
N GLY A 710 24.69 -13.40 -30.03
CA GLY A 710 24.54 -13.24 -31.48
C GLY A 710 23.08 -13.19 -31.97
N GLN A 711 22.10 -13.53 -31.14
CA GLN A 711 20.69 -13.28 -31.43
C GLN A 711 20.40 -11.78 -31.34
N GLY A 712 19.55 -11.27 -32.23
CA GLY A 712 19.12 -9.89 -32.19
C GLY A 712 17.82 -9.68 -32.99
N TRP A 713 17.14 -8.57 -32.71
CA TRP A 713 15.95 -8.12 -33.42
C TRP A 713 15.82 -6.61 -33.40
N ARG A 714 14.87 -6.08 -34.13
CA ARG A 714 14.54 -4.65 -34.10
C ARG A 714 13.05 -4.44 -33.90
N TRP A 715 12.69 -3.47 -33.06
CA TRP A 715 11.33 -2.96 -32.85
C TRP A 715 11.32 -1.44 -32.99
N ASP A 716 10.44 -0.91 -33.79
CA ASP A 716 10.23 0.53 -33.94
C ASP A 716 11.55 1.30 -34.16
N GLY A 717 12.50 0.72 -34.93
CA GLY A 717 13.82 1.30 -35.14
C GLY A 717 14.85 1.01 -34.04
N VAL A 718 14.45 0.60 -32.85
CA VAL A 718 15.36 0.24 -31.73
C VAL A 718 15.91 -1.17 -31.95
N ARG A 719 17.23 -1.33 -31.73
CA ARG A 719 17.95 -2.58 -31.88
C ARG A 719 18.15 -3.25 -30.52
N PHE A 720 17.95 -4.56 -30.49
CA PHE A 720 18.15 -5.43 -29.33
C PHE A 720 19.14 -6.53 -29.71
N ASP A 721 20.21 -6.69 -28.95
CA ASP A 721 21.26 -7.71 -29.16
C ASP A 721 21.49 -8.51 -27.87
N ILE A 722 21.41 -9.85 -27.96
CA ILE A 722 21.79 -10.74 -26.86
C ILE A 722 23.28 -11.00 -26.95
N LEU A 723 24.03 -10.62 -25.90
CA LEU A 723 25.48 -10.70 -25.86
C LEU A 723 26.01 -11.93 -25.10
N HIS A 724 25.17 -12.53 -24.22
CA HIS A 724 25.48 -13.66 -23.34
C HIS A 724 24.17 -14.39 -22.98
N PRO A 725 24.19 -15.72 -22.68
CA PRO A 725 25.32 -16.64 -22.67
C PRO A 725 25.73 -17.09 -24.09
N PHE A 726 26.90 -17.69 -24.18
CA PHE A 726 27.30 -18.35 -25.41
C PHE A 726 26.73 -19.78 -25.49
N ALA A 727 26.58 -20.33 -26.70
CA ALA A 727 25.97 -21.64 -26.89
C ALA A 727 26.67 -22.78 -26.08
N ASN A 728 27.98 -22.68 -25.89
CA ASN A 728 28.77 -23.67 -25.12
C ASN A 728 28.66 -23.49 -23.59
N ASP A 729 27.94 -22.49 -23.08
CA ASP A 729 27.76 -22.27 -21.63
C ASP A 729 26.70 -23.17 -21.07
N TYR A 730 25.75 -23.62 -21.91
CA TYR A 730 24.66 -24.53 -21.54
C TYR A 730 25.21 -25.94 -21.30
N ARG A 731 25.86 -26.12 -20.16
CA ARG A 731 26.42 -27.44 -19.72
C ARG A 731 25.68 -27.93 -18.48
N PRO A 732 25.53 -29.24 -18.32
CA PRO A 732 25.02 -29.79 -17.06
C PRO A 732 25.85 -29.28 -15.88
N GLY A 733 25.19 -28.78 -14.84
CA GLY A 733 25.84 -28.24 -13.63
C GLY A 733 26.40 -26.82 -13.77
N ALA A 734 26.11 -26.10 -14.86
CA ALA A 734 26.47 -24.67 -14.95
C ALA A 734 25.74 -23.90 -13.85
N LYS A 735 26.46 -22.96 -13.20
CA LYS A 735 25.88 -22.05 -12.21
C LYS A 735 24.86 -21.12 -12.88
N THR A 736 23.79 -20.79 -12.20
CA THR A 736 22.71 -19.95 -12.71
C THR A 736 23.22 -18.60 -13.20
N ASN A 737 24.01 -17.89 -12.41
CA ASN A 737 24.62 -16.58 -12.76
C ASN A 737 25.53 -16.66 -13.99
N ALA A 738 26.23 -17.78 -14.19
CA ALA A 738 27.06 -17.98 -15.38
C ALA A 738 26.26 -18.14 -16.69
N LEU A 739 24.94 -18.27 -16.60
CA LEU A 739 24.00 -18.34 -17.73
C LEU A 739 23.17 -17.06 -17.89
N SER A 740 23.45 -15.99 -17.13
CA SER A 740 22.68 -14.74 -17.20
C SER A 740 22.59 -14.21 -18.64
N CYS A 741 21.37 -14.00 -19.13
CA CYS A 741 21.15 -13.31 -20.39
C CYS A 741 21.62 -11.85 -20.26
N VAL A 742 22.51 -11.42 -21.12
CA VAL A 742 22.93 -10.02 -21.24
C VAL A 742 22.33 -9.42 -22.50
N LEU A 743 21.54 -8.37 -22.34
CA LEU A 743 20.81 -7.69 -23.41
C LEU A 743 21.35 -6.28 -23.59
N ARG A 744 21.71 -5.92 -24.81
CA ARG A 744 22.01 -4.55 -25.22
C ARG A 744 20.86 -3.99 -26.04
N VAL A 745 20.41 -2.79 -25.68
CA VAL A 745 19.33 -2.05 -26.37
C VAL A 745 19.90 -0.77 -26.90
N VAL A 746 19.66 -0.44 -28.16
CA VAL A 746 20.24 0.76 -28.79
C VAL A 746 19.20 1.47 -29.64
N GLY A 747 18.98 2.75 -29.34
CA GLY A 747 18.15 3.64 -30.15
C GLY A 747 18.86 4.15 -31.40
N THR A 748 18.09 4.68 -32.35
CA THR A 748 18.63 5.34 -33.55
C THR A 748 19.40 6.63 -33.24
N ASP A 749 19.16 7.21 -32.07
CA ASP A 749 19.90 8.36 -31.52
C ASP A 749 21.28 7.98 -30.94
N GLY A 750 21.63 6.69 -31.02
CA GLY A 750 22.89 6.15 -30.53
C GLY A 750 22.92 5.89 -29.03
N VAL A 751 21.88 6.22 -28.29
CA VAL A 751 21.81 5.92 -26.85
C VAL A 751 21.67 4.42 -26.66
N GLY A 752 22.54 3.86 -25.82
CA GLY A 752 22.59 2.43 -25.52
C GLY A 752 22.31 2.14 -24.05
N ALA A 753 21.60 1.02 -23.77
CA ALA A 753 21.45 0.46 -22.45
C ALA A 753 21.95 -0.99 -22.43
N LEU A 754 22.65 -1.39 -21.39
CA LEU A 754 23.14 -2.74 -21.16
C LEU A 754 22.47 -3.31 -19.91
N LEU A 755 21.68 -4.39 -20.10
CA LEU A 755 21.00 -5.14 -19.04
C LEU A 755 21.79 -6.45 -18.83
N THR A 756 22.33 -6.67 -17.67
CA THR A 756 23.39 -7.66 -17.44
C THR A 756 22.94 -8.90 -16.66
N GLY A 757 21.75 -8.86 -16.02
CA GLY A 757 21.42 -9.88 -15.01
C GLY A 757 22.55 -9.97 -13.97
N ASP A 758 22.87 -11.17 -13.56
CA ASP A 758 23.86 -11.45 -12.52
C ASP A 758 25.18 -12.01 -13.07
N VAL A 759 25.58 -11.53 -14.27
CA VAL A 759 26.87 -11.92 -14.84
C VAL A 759 28.01 -11.53 -13.89
N GLU A 760 28.90 -12.48 -13.64
CA GLU A 760 30.07 -12.31 -12.76
C GLU A 760 31.36 -12.08 -13.57
N ALA A 761 32.48 -11.77 -12.91
CA ALA A 761 33.75 -11.43 -13.51
C ALA A 761 34.20 -12.40 -14.62
N PRO A 762 34.04 -13.73 -14.54
CA PRO A 762 34.41 -14.62 -15.65
C PRO A 762 33.55 -14.40 -16.91
N GLY A 763 32.24 -14.12 -16.74
CA GLY A 763 31.35 -13.77 -17.85
C GLY A 763 31.66 -12.40 -18.44
N GLU A 764 31.93 -11.40 -17.59
CA GLU A 764 32.38 -10.07 -18.01
C GLU A 764 33.66 -10.15 -18.87
N ALA A 765 34.67 -10.92 -18.43
CA ALA A 765 35.91 -11.11 -19.17
C ALA A 765 35.65 -11.69 -20.56
N ARG A 766 34.73 -12.63 -20.70
CA ARG A 766 34.37 -13.22 -22.01
C ARG A 766 33.61 -12.25 -22.89
N LEU A 767 32.72 -11.44 -22.34
CA LEU A 767 32.05 -10.36 -23.07
C LEU A 767 33.07 -9.36 -23.62
N VAL A 768 34.05 -8.94 -22.80
CA VAL A 768 35.09 -8.03 -23.21
C VAL A 768 36.03 -8.66 -24.28
N ALA A 769 36.41 -9.93 -24.12
CA ALA A 769 37.22 -10.64 -25.10
C ALA A 769 36.49 -10.70 -26.47
N ARG A 770 35.19 -10.97 -26.49
CA ARG A 770 34.40 -10.96 -27.72
C ARG A 770 34.33 -9.57 -28.37
N ALA A 771 34.10 -8.53 -27.57
CA ALA A 771 34.05 -7.16 -28.07
C ALA A 771 35.37 -6.73 -28.68
N ARG A 772 36.51 -7.15 -28.11
CA ARG A 772 37.84 -6.89 -28.61
C ARG A 772 38.17 -7.69 -29.87
N ALA A 773 37.67 -8.93 -29.96
CA ALA A 773 37.90 -9.79 -31.15
C ALA A 773 37.08 -9.33 -32.36
N ALA A 774 35.96 -8.65 -32.18
CA ALA A 774 35.07 -8.21 -33.27
C ALA A 774 34.68 -6.72 -33.10
N PRO A 775 35.64 -5.78 -33.15
CA PRO A 775 35.38 -4.37 -32.84
C PRO A 775 34.43 -3.67 -33.84
N ALA A 776 34.35 -4.19 -35.06
CA ALA A 776 33.44 -3.68 -36.10
C ALA A 776 32.05 -4.30 -36.07
N ASP A 777 31.85 -5.35 -35.26
CA ASP A 777 30.53 -6.00 -35.12
C ASP A 777 29.68 -5.22 -34.13
N PRO A 778 28.62 -4.55 -34.59
CA PRO A 778 27.70 -3.87 -33.67
C PRO A 778 27.01 -4.82 -32.68
N ALA A 779 26.96 -6.13 -32.98
CA ALA A 779 26.39 -7.15 -32.09
C ALA A 779 27.37 -7.68 -31.04
N ALA A 780 28.64 -7.26 -31.09
CA ALA A 780 29.67 -7.62 -30.11
C ALA A 780 30.06 -6.45 -29.19
N THR A 781 29.71 -5.22 -29.55
CA THR A 781 30.09 -4.03 -28.76
C THR A 781 29.34 -3.99 -27.42
N LEU A 782 30.07 -3.60 -26.35
CA LEU A 782 29.53 -3.39 -25.01
C LEU A 782 29.17 -1.94 -24.73
N ARG A 783 29.69 -0.99 -25.53
CA ARG A 783 29.53 0.44 -25.28
C ARG A 783 28.07 0.82 -25.13
N SER A 784 27.71 1.37 -23.97
CA SER A 784 26.36 1.72 -23.59
C SER A 784 26.34 2.88 -22.60
N ASP A 785 25.39 3.80 -22.74
CA ASP A 785 25.25 4.98 -21.88
C ASP A 785 24.68 4.64 -20.52
N ILE A 786 23.80 3.63 -20.47
CA ILE A 786 23.11 3.17 -19.28
C ILE A 786 23.57 1.75 -18.99
N LEU A 787 24.04 1.50 -17.79
CA LEU A 787 24.40 0.16 -17.30
C LEU A 787 23.46 -0.22 -16.14
N VAL A 788 22.65 -1.26 -16.32
CA VAL A 788 22.04 -1.95 -15.19
C VAL A 788 23.13 -2.86 -14.63
N VAL A 789 23.52 -2.55 -13.39
CA VAL A 789 24.73 -3.08 -12.77
C VAL A 789 24.61 -4.59 -12.55
N PRO A 790 25.61 -5.39 -12.95
CA PRO A 790 25.57 -6.82 -12.79
C PRO A 790 25.57 -7.23 -11.31
N HIS A 791 24.77 -8.26 -11.01
CA HIS A 791 24.71 -8.94 -9.73
C HIS A 791 24.47 -7.97 -8.55
N HIS A 792 23.62 -6.98 -8.77
CA HIS A 792 23.25 -5.95 -7.79
C HIS A 792 24.44 -5.20 -7.18
N GLY A 793 25.57 -5.20 -7.86
CA GLY A 793 26.82 -4.66 -7.32
C GLY A 793 27.52 -5.57 -6.31
N SER A 794 27.41 -6.89 -6.49
CA SER A 794 28.19 -7.89 -5.75
C SER A 794 29.71 -7.71 -5.98
N HIS A 795 30.50 -8.06 -4.98
CA HIS A 795 31.98 -8.08 -5.08
C HIS A 795 32.50 -9.00 -6.20
N THR A 796 31.67 -9.94 -6.70
CA THR A 796 32.02 -10.87 -7.79
C THR A 796 31.89 -10.26 -9.18
N SER A 797 31.44 -8.99 -9.32
CA SER A 797 31.10 -8.37 -10.60
C SER A 797 31.66 -6.96 -10.75
N SER A 798 31.39 -6.33 -11.89
CA SER A 798 31.74 -4.94 -12.20
C SER A 798 33.26 -4.72 -12.21
N THR A 799 33.97 -5.55 -12.94
CA THR A 799 35.45 -5.44 -13.08
C THR A 799 35.84 -4.16 -13.83
N ASP A 800 37.06 -3.60 -13.52
CA ASP A 800 37.55 -2.39 -14.19
C ASP A 800 37.57 -2.55 -15.71
N VAL A 801 38.06 -3.71 -16.19
CA VAL A 801 38.13 -4.02 -17.63
C VAL A 801 36.75 -4.02 -18.29
N PHE A 802 35.73 -4.46 -17.57
CA PHE A 802 34.33 -4.46 -18.05
C PHE A 802 33.82 -3.02 -18.09
N LEU A 803 34.06 -2.22 -17.04
CA LEU A 803 33.62 -0.83 -16.97
C LEU A 803 34.26 0.03 -18.08
N ASP A 804 35.54 -0.19 -18.35
CA ASP A 804 36.26 0.47 -19.46
C ASP A 804 35.66 0.11 -20.84
N ALA A 805 35.23 -1.15 -21.01
CA ALA A 805 34.65 -1.60 -22.28
C ALA A 805 33.20 -1.08 -22.48
N VAL A 806 32.39 -0.99 -21.40
CA VAL A 806 31.03 -0.48 -21.45
C VAL A 806 31.02 1.04 -21.51
N HIS A 807 31.86 1.70 -20.76
CA HIS A 807 32.00 3.15 -20.65
C HIS A 807 30.63 3.86 -20.37
N PRO A 808 29.92 3.48 -19.31
CA PRO A 808 28.58 3.98 -19.07
C PRO A 808 28.62 5.41 -18.52
N ARG A 809 27.59 6.21 -18.88
CA ARG A 809 27.37 7.53 -18.32
C ARG A 809 26.64 7.48 -16.99
N VAL A 810 25.89 6.40 -16.74
CA VAL A 810 25.17 6.15 -15.50
C VAL A 810 25.07 4.65 -15.24
N ALA A 811 25.26 4.27 -13.99
CA ALA A 811 25.10 2.90 -13.49
C ALA A 811 23.88 2.83 -12.57
N VAL A 812 22.94 1.92 -12.85
CA VAL A 812 21.71 1.72 -12.07
C VAL A 812 21.84 0.41 -11.32
N ILE A 813 21.83 0.48 -10.00
CA ILE A 813 21.87 -0.69 -9.11
C ILE A 813 20.45 -0.93 -8.58
N GLN A 814 19.86 -2.06 -8.94
CA GLN A 814 18.61 -2.53 -8.33
C GLN A 814 18.93 -3.35 -7.09
N VAL A 815 18.58 -2.83 -5.92
CA VAL A 815 18.99 -3.42 -4.64
C VAL A 815 17.96 -3.09 -3.55
N GLY A 816 17.77 -4.02 -2.63
CA GLY A 816 16.91 -3.80 -1.47
C GLY A 816 17.55 -2.92 -0.41
N TYR A 817 16.73 -2.12 0.25
CA TYR A 817 17.16 -1.32 1.39
C TYR A 817 17.79 -2.20 2.47
N ARG A 818 19.03 -1.89 2.82
CA ARG A 818 19.83 -2.70 3.75
C ARG A 818 19.81 -4.18 3.40
N SER A 819 20.18 -4.49 2.15
CA SER A 819 20.25 -5.85 1.64
C SER A 819 21.02 -6.76 2.60
N ARG A 820 20.46 -7.94 2.90
CA ARG A 820 21.08 -8.95 3.74
C ARG A 820 22.38 -9.53 3.14
N TYR A 821 22.55 -9.38 1.83
CA TYR A 821 23.75 -9.82 1.10
C TYR A 821 24.87 -8.79 1.11
N GLY A 822 24.68 -7.62 1.74
CA GLY A 822 25.65 -6.54 1.75
C GLY A 822 25.81 -5.80 0.42
N HIS A 823 24.86 -5.99 -0.51
CA HIS A 823 24.88 -5.29 -1.81
C HIS A 823 24.35 -3.86 -1.69
N PRO A 824 24.87 -2.93 -2.52
CA PRO A 824 26.07 -3.08 -3.32
C PRO A 824 27.32 -3.11 -2.42
N ALA A 825 28.32 -3.92 -2.82
CA ALA A 825 29.58 -4.00 -2.10
C ALA A 825 30.30 -2.64 -2.12
N PRO A 826 30.85 -2.17 -0.97
CA PRO A 826 31.49 -0.86 -0.90
C PRO A 826 32.63 -0.66 -1.92
N GLU A 827 33.42 -1.70 -2.16
CA GLU A 827 34.51 -1.70 -3.14
C GLU A 827 33.99 -1.56 -4.58
N VAL A 828 32.83 -2.13 -4.90
CA VAL A 828 32.20 -1.98 -6.23
C VAL A 828 31.74 -0.54 -6.42
N VAL A 829 31.06 0.04 -5.41
CA VAL A 829 30.67 1.45 -5.46
C VAL A 829 31.90 2.38 -5.57
N ALA A 830 32.99 2.06 -4.86
CA ALA A 830 34.22 2.81 -4.95
C ALA A 830 34.85 2.73 -6.37
N ARG A 831 34.75 1.55 -7.02
CA ARG A 831 35.21 1.36 -8.40
C ARG A 831 34.45 2.24 -9.39
N TYR A 832 33.12 2.26 -9.33
CA TYR A 832 32.32 3.18 -10.17
C TYR A 832 32.69 4.65 -9.95
N ARG A 833 32.93 5.05 -8.71
CA ARG A 833 33.39 6.42 -8.39
C ARG A 833 34.78 6.73 -8.96
N ALA A 834 35.70 5.76 -8.89
CA ALA A 834 37.03 5.90 -9.46
C ALA A 834 37.00 6.11 -10.98
N HIS A 835 36.05 5.46 -11.67
CA HIS A 835 35.81 5.66 -13.12
C HIS A 835 34.95 6.90 -13.41
N GLY A 836 34.57 7.71 -12.41
CA GLY A 836 33.72 8.89 -12.59
C GLY A 836 32.28 8.57 -13.01
N ILE A 837 31.83 7.34 -12.82
CA ILE A 837 30.49 6.87 -13.22
C ILE A 837 29.49 7.16 -12.08
N PRO A 838 28.48 7.99 -12.30
CA PRO A 838 27.42 8.21 -11.34
C PRO A 838 26.62 6.92 -11.09
N VAL A 839 26.39 6.61 -9.80
CA VAL A 839 25.62 5.45 -9.38
C VAL A 839 24.26 5.87 -8.85
N VAL A 840 23.20 5.28 -9.39
CA VAL A 840 21.83 5.40 -8.91
C VAL A 840 21.42 4.06 -8.29
N ARG A 841 20.91 4.09 -7.06
CA ARG A 841 20.45 2.90 -6.34
C ARG A 841 18.95 2.92 -6.18
N SER A 842 18.24 1.81 -6.44
CA SER A 842 16.80 1.73 -6.31
C SER A 842 16.30 1.97 -4.88
N ASP A 843 17.01 1.54 -3.87
CA ASP A 843 16.67 1.79 -2.47
C ASP A 843 16.71 3.29 -2.08
N HIS A 844 17.41 4.14 -2.82
CA HIS A 844 17.45 5.59 -2.62
C HIS A 844 16.63 6.38 -3.63
N CYS A 845 16.52 5.89 -4.86
CA CYS A 845 15.82 6.53 -5.97
C CYS A 845 14.35 6.11 -6.06
N GLY A 846 13.99 4.94 -5.53
CA GLY A 846 12.79 4.22 -5.95
C GLY A 846 13.00 3.72 -7.38
N ALA A 847 11.95 3.55 -8.16
CA ALA A 847 12.08 3.27 -9.58
C ALA A 847 12.85 4.41 -10.28
N TRP A 848 13.80 4.02 -11.12
CA TRP A 848 14.52 4.92 -12.00
C TRP A 848 13.92 4.86 -13.39
N LEU A 849 13.52 6.04 -13.90
CA LEU A 849 12.91 6.19 -15.22
C LEU A 849 13.85 6.98 -16.11
N TRP A 850 14.09 6.47 -17.30
CA TRP A 850 14.81 7.19 -18.36
C TRP A 850 13.93 7.27 -19.61
N ALA A 851 13.70 8.50 -20.10
CA ALA A 851 12.91 8.76 -21.28
C ALA A 851 13.36 10.08 -21.94
N GLY A 852 13.53 10.09 -23.27
CA GLY A 852 13.85 11.31 -24.02
C GLY A 852 15.11 12.03 -23.56
N GLY A 853 16.13 11.30 -23.09
CA GLY A 853 17.38 11.86 -22.58
C GLY A 853 17.31 12.39 -21.14
N GLN A 854 16.20 12.21 -20.45
CA GLN A 854 16.01 12.62 -19.06
C GLN A 854 15.90 11.42 -18.13
N ALA A 855 16.59 11.49 -17.01
CA ALA A 855 16.50 10.52 -15.93
C ALA A 855 15.72 11.09 -14.75
N ARG A 856 14.88 10.27 -14.11
CA ARG A 856 14.02 10.67 -12.99
C ARG A 856 13.97 9.57 -11.93
N CYS A 857 14.03 9.99 -10.67
CA CYS A 857 13.83 9.12 -9.51
C CYS A 857 12.44 9.28 -8.92
N THR A 858 11.72 8.20 -8.72
CA THR A 858 10.34 8.25 -8.18
C THR A 858 10.29 8.84 -6.78
N ARG A 859 11.27 8.54 -5.90
CA ARG A 859 11.36 9.13 -4.54
C ARG A 859 11.56 10.64 -4.57
N VAL A 860 12.20 11.18 -5.58
CA VAL A 860 12.38 12.62 -5.75
C VAL A 860 11.09 13.26 -6.24
N LEU A 861 10.45 12.68 -7.26
CA LEU A 861 9.22 13.22 -7.87
C LEU A 861 8.03 13.21 -6.90
N ARG A 862 7.91 12.15 -6.10
CA ARG A 862 6.78 11.93 -5.18
C ARG A 862 7.12 12.20 -3.72
N ARG A 863 8.19 12.95 -3.47
CA ARG A 863 8.65 13.22 -2.11
C ARG A 863 7.55 13.84 -1.24
N ARG A 864 7.36 13.23 -0.06
CA ARG A 864 6.51 13.74 1.03
C ARG A 864 7.26 13.61 2.34
N TYR A 865 6.85 14.34 3.38
CA TYR A 865 7.53 14.37 4.68
C TYR A 865 7.52 13.02 5.41
N TRP A 866 6.61 12.11 5.11
CA TRP A 866 6.59 10.77 5.70
C TRP A 866 7.51 9.77 5.00
N HIS A 867 8.01 10.09 3.82
CA HIS A 867 8.92 9.21 3.11
C HIS A 867 10.28 9.16 3.76
N TRP A 868 10.91 8.00 3.70
CA TRP A 868 12.29 7.83 4.13
C TRP A 868 13.20 8.85 3.46
N GLN A 869 14.01 9.51 4.27
CA GLN A 869 14.99 10.49 3.83
C GLN A 869 16.37 9.90 4.11
N GLY A 870 17.00 9.35 3.07
CA GLY A 870 18.42 8.98 3.11
C GLY A 870 19.32 10.19 3.21
N ALA A 871 20.58 9.98 3.58
CA ALA A 871 21.60 11.01 3.40
C ALA A 871 21.57 11.48 1.93
N PRO A 872 21.63 12.79 1.67
CA PRO A 872 21.58 13.30 0.32
C PRO A 872 22.79 12.79 -0.47
N GLY A 873 22.59 11.73 -1.24
CA GLY A 873 23.48 11.42 -2.36
C GLY A 873 23.30 12.51 -3.44
N PRO A 874 24.13 12.57 -4.47
CA PRO A 874 23.98 13.56 -5.53
C PRO A 874 22.57 13.46 -6.13
N LEU A 875 21.73 14.43 -5.76
CA LEU A 875 20.28 14.46 -5.97
C LEU A 875 19.89 14.77 -7.41
N THR A 876 20.84 15.02 -8.29
CA THR A 876 20.57 15.31 -9.70
C THR A 876 21.15 14.17 -10.55
N PRO A 877 20.28 13.31 -11.12
CA PRO A 877 20.77 12.39 -12.14
C PRO A 877 21.40 13.23 -13.27
N PRO A 878 22.57 12.85 -13.77
CA PRO A 878 23.22 13.57 -14.85
C PRO A 878 22.27 13.60 -16.06
N ARG A 879 22.17 14.74 -16.73
CA ARG A 879 21.50 14.82 -18.01
C ARG A 879 22.23 13.92 -19.00
N VAL A 880 21.65 12.79 -19.32
CA VAL A 880 22.15 11.88 -20.34
C VAL A 880 21.63 12.38 -21.68
N GLY A 881 22.49 13.05 -22.44
CA GLY A 881 22.19 13.43 -23.83
C GLY A 881 21.90 14.91 -24.02
N GLY A 882 22.80 15.58 -24.65
CA GLY A 882 22.68 16.85 -25.29
C GLY A 882 23.89 17.05 -26.19
N VAL A 883 23.88 16.44 -27.36
CA VAL A 883 24.68 17.00 -28.49
C VAL A 883 24.03 18.35 -28.78
N GLY A 884 24.77 19.42 -28.49
CA GLY A 884 24.31 20.78 -28.72
C GLY A 884 23.95 21.00 -30.18
N VAL A 885 22.69 21.14 -30.47
CA VAL A 885 22.23 21.93 -31.59
C VAL A 885 22.08 23.34 -31.04
N ALA A 886 23.03 24.19 -31.38
CA ALA A 886 22.92 25.63 -31.18
C ALA A 886 21.73 26.15 -32.03
N GLY A 887 20.57 26.21 -31.45
CA GLY A 887 19.40 26.83 -31.99
C GLY A 887 19.19 28.17 -31.32
N ARG A 888 19.39 29.25 -32.08
CA ARG A 888 19.17 30.66 -31.73
C ARG A 888 17.79 30.80 -31.06
N GLN A 889 17.79 31.37 -29.86
CA GLN A 889 16.58 31.96 -29.28
C GLN A 889 16.14 33.17 -30.12
N PRO A 890 14.87 33.35 -30.39
CA PRO A 890 14.36 34.66 -30.71
C PRO A 890 14.04 35.42 -29.40
N GLU A 891 14.69 36.54 -29.17
CA GLU A 891 14.25 37.62 -28.27
C GLU A 891 13.26 38.52 -28.98
N PRO A 892 12.54 39.37 -28.24
CA PRO A 892 11.61 39.17 -27.13
C PRO A 892 10.16 39.11 -27.59
#